data_3eb55e7752d8fd83c35a45102140eb7e
#
_entry.id   3eb55e7752d8fd83c35a45102140eb7e
#
_cell.length_a   1.000
_cell.length_b   1.000
_cell.length_c   1.000
_cell.angle_alpha   90.00
_cell.angle_beta   90.00
_cell.angle_gamma   90.00
#
_symmetry.space_group_name_H-M   'P 1'
#
loop_
_entity.id
_entity.type
_entity.pdbx_description
1 polymer ?
#
loop_
_entity_poly.entity_id
_entity_poly.type
_entity_poly.pdbx_seq_one_letter_code
_entity_poly.pdbx_strand_id
1 'polypeptide(L)'
;MSKKTTAAIEKKKVGWLDNIAEKSGYDRKIVERFLKKYNIKQSPNTGTPKRVNFLDISFSGQKKGEYNNDFKFEFADLNAGVWGILSDKNGKGKTTALEVIKWLFKGKASADLQSGVKSWINEAALKFRIDDKKYLLSLQQADNVVSGQIELLKGDIKNSVVSEFNSEDEMAEVVSDFWLNELGLNQIASFRQSGSEVEAGKEVVHGWPALAAALFIGTDYGALFGDTALSGLPTRILNMFLGLPWISTHAALKALDGQLKSEAQVETVFEDRDKENRRQRLVEIQSELKLKREELALRPIPQFNNDGYNDLQKQYNVNYAAEKTAYLELIDEEDKAELVTKEWVLDKKKLNSFLEDKAANAVFKRLNPTCCPHCESKITQEQLEKEKNEHTCAICDKRMIDTEDSDIILSELEESVRASAAMCDLMKNSVRSKKLRHANLTQSITDLKAAMDEYEENLQTVRAAQTELDGLKHEVTRLEILEEEYKTARTVESIKTAVIEDEKEKPVAEVIDENKILQTAIKITHARFKDLQDELLQDVNERILGYCKIVGLSQYQSVALTSNPHLKIDKDGSPTSYSNVSKGEQLRLKVIVTIALISVAEERGLGRHPGFLVIDSPAAQEVNPEDLNNLINGLEGLCKVLPSLQIIIASVASPTLLAHIDDKQRLHAKGNDFLW
;
A
#
# COMPACT_ATOMS: atom_id res chain seq x y z
N MET A 1 3.33 -15.09 -24.34
CA MET A 1 2.59 -16.16 -23.64
C MET A 1 1.29 -15.60 -23.06
N SER A 2 0.32 -15.26 -23.87
CA SER A 2 -0.88 -14.55 -23.39
C SER A 2 -2.15 -14.93 -24.16
N LYS A 3 -2.47 -16.21 -24.31
CA LYS A 3 -3.76 -16.65 -24.85
C LYS A 3 -4.38 -17.86 -24.13
N LYS A 4 -3.77 -18.37 -23.08
CA LYS A 4 -4.32 -19.49 -22.30
C LYS A 4 -5.05 -19.09 -21.01
N THR A 5 -4.92 -17.86 -20.54
CA THR A 5 -5.53 -17.41 -19.28
C THR A 5 -6.97 -16.91 -19.44
N THR A 6 -7.39 -16.55 -20.64
CA THR A 6 -8.75 -16.00 -20.89
C THR A 6 -9.80 -17.07 -21.16
N ALA A 7 -9.41 -18.29 -21.54
CA ALA A 7 -10.34 -19.36 -21.93
C ALA A 7 -10.82 -20.25 -20.75
N ALA A 8 -10.27 -20.07 -19.55
CA ALA A 8 -10.67 -20.84 -18.37
C ALA A 8 -11.80 -20.18 -17.53
N ILE A 9 -12.28 -19.00 -17.92
CA ILE A 9 -13.22 -18.17 -17.10
C ILE A 9 -14.68 -18.35 -17.49
N GLU A 10 -14.99 -19.07 -18.58
CA GLU A 10 -16.39 -19.25 -19.04
C GLU A 10 -17.05 -20.59 -18.70
N LYS A 11 -16.70 -21.23 -17.57
CA LYS A 11 -17.68 -22.14 -16.95
C LYS A 11 -18.69 -21.26 -16.21
N LYS A 12 -20.00 -21.35 -16.59
CA LYS A 12 -21.13 -20.71 -15.85
C LYS A 12 -20.86 -20.83 -14.35
N LYS A 13 -20.33 -19.77 -13.73
CA LYS A 13 -20.12 -19.76 -12.29
C LYS A 13 -21.49 -19.74 -11.63
N VAL A 14 -21.95 -20.88 -11.16
CA VAL A 14 -23.12 -21.00 -10.28
C VAL A 14 -22.97 -19.94 -9.20
N GLY A 15 -24.03 -19.18 -8.92
CA GLY A 15 -24.02 -18.13 -7.93
C GLY A 15 -23.48 -18.62 -6.58
N TRP A 16 -22.89 -17.73 -5.78
CA TRP A 16 -22.35 -18.13 -4.47
C TRP A 16 -23.44 -18.72 -3.58
N LEU A 17 -24.60 -18.06 -3.51
CA LEU A 17 -25.79 -18.55 -2.78
C LEU A 17 -26.31 -19.87 -3.29
N ASP A 18 -26.38 -20.01 -4.62
CA ASP A 18 -26.89 -21.24 -5.25
C ASP A 18 -25.96 -22.43 -4.96
N ASN A 19 -24.65 -22.21 -4.94
CA ASN A 19 -23.67 -23.21 -4.55
C ASN A 19 -23.82 -23.64 -3.08
N ILE A 20 -24.08 -22.68 -2.18
CA ILE A 20 -24.30 -23.00 -0.77
C ILE A 20 -25.61 -23.81 -0.62
N ALA A 21 -26.67 -23.37 -1.28
CA ALA A 21 -27.96 -24.06 -1.25
C ALA A 21 -27.83 -25.50 -1.76
N GLU A 22 -27.24 -25.70 -2.95
CA GLU A 22 -27.02 -27.01 -3.55
C GLU A 22 -26.21 -27.94 -2.63
N LYS A 23 -25.06 -27.46 -2.11
CA LYS A 23 -24.16 -28.30 -1.33
C LYS A 23 -24.59 -28.50 0.13
N SER A 24 -25.36 -27.57 0.69
CA SER A 24 -25.94 -27.73 2.02
C SER A 24 -27.21 -28.60 2.02
N GLY A 25 -27.88 -28.69 0.84
CA GLY A 25 -29.15 -29.40 0.70
C GLY A 25 -30.36 -28.60 1.19
N TYR A 26 -30.19 -27.28 1.41
CA TYR A 26 -31.26 -26.39 1.82
C TYR A 26 -31.70 -25.46 0.70
N ASP A 27 -33.00 -25.04 0.75
CA ASP A 27 -33.52 -24.07 -0.20
C ASP A 27 -32.74 -22.72 -0.13
N ARG A 28 -32.56 -22.07 -1.27
CA ARG A 28 -31.87 -20.79 -1.36
C ARG A 28 -32.42 -19.73 -0.39
N LYS A 29 -33.73 -19.68 -0.20
CA LYS A 29 -34.36 -18.73 0.73
C LYS A 29 -33.98 -18.99 2.18
N ILE A 30 -33.76 -20.24 2.56
CA ILE A 30 -33.29 -20.63 3.91
C ILE A 30 -31.85 -20.13 4.09
N VAL A 31 -30.98 -20.36 3.09
CA VAL A 31 -29.60 -19.88 3.12
C VAL A 31 -29.55 -18.34 3.18
N GLU A 32 -30.36 -17.65 2.39
CA GLU A 32 -30.45 -16.18 2.42
C GLU A 32 -30.91 -15.66 3.79
N ARG A 33 -31.91 -16.31 4.41
CA ARG A 33 -32.38 -15.96 5.76
C ARG A 33 -31.28 -16.15 6.79
N PHE A 34 -30.56 -17.28 6.74
CA PHE A 34 -29.44 -17.57 7.61
C PHE A 34 -28.34 -16.47 7.50
N LEU A 35 -27.92 -16.14 6.28
CA LEU A 35 -26.88 -15.12 6.06
C LEU A 35 -27.33 -13.72 6.50
N LYS A 36 -28.61 -13.37 6.33
CA LYS A 36 -29.19 -12.12 6.83
C LYS A 36 -29.25 -12.09 8.34
N LYS A 37 -29.67 -13.20 8.99
CA LYS A 37 -29.70 -13.34 10.45
C LYS A 37 -28.37 -12.93 11.08
N TYR A 38 -27.25 -13.36 10.47
CA TYR A 38 -25.91 -13.12 10.99
C TYR A 38 -25.16 -11.99 10.27
N ASN A 39 -25.86 -11.14 9.53
CA ASN A 39 -25.28 -10.00 8.79
C ASN A 39 -24.06 -10.36 7.92
N ILE A 40 -24.06 -11.54 7.31
CA ILE A 40 -22.98 -11.96 6.43
C ILE A 40 -23.13 -11.30 5.07
N LYS A 41 -22.28 -10.30 4.81
CA LYS A 41 -22.27 -9.56 3.53
C LYS A 41 -21.37 -10.27 2.50
N GLN A 42 -21.81 -10.25 1.24
CA GLN A 42 -21.00 -10.73 0.12
C GLN A 42 -19.97 -9.67 -0.24
N SER A 43 -18.71 -10.07 -0.34
CA SER A 43 -17.61 -9.18 -0.75
C SER A 43 -16.78 -9.83 -1.88
N PRO A 44 -17.35 -9.93 -3.11
CA PRO A 44 -16.73 -10.62 -4.22
C PRO A 44 -15.60 -9.85 -4.90
N ASN A 45 -15.38 -8.58 -4.57
CA ASN A 45 -14.48 -7.70 -5.30
C ASN A 45 -13.02 -7.86 -4.85
N THR A 46 -12.12 -7.81 -5.81
CA THR A 46 -10.68 -7.66 -5.58
C THR A 46 -10.37 -6.23 -5.14
N GLY A 47 -9.31 -6.06 -4.32
CA GLY A 47 -8.82 -4.72 -3.99
C GLY A 47 -7.95 -4.13 -5.09
N THR A 48 -8.05 -2.84 -5.32
CA THR A 48 -7.10 -2.08 -6.14
C THR A 48 -6.04 -1.43 -5.26
N PRO A 49 -4.77 -1.39 -5.68
CA PRO A 49 -3.73 -0.70 -4.93
C PRO A 49 -4.04 0.80 -4.85
N LYS A 50 -4.05 1.34 -3.65
CA LYS A 50 -4.06 2.79 -3.39
C LYS A 50 -2.77 3.16 -2.67
N ARG A 51 -2.20 4.31 -2.97
CA ARG A 51 -0.91 4.75 -2.42
C ARG A 51 -1.09 5.91 -1.47
N VAL A 52 -0.55 5.73 -0.27
CA VAL A 52 -0.52 6.76 0.77
C VAL A 52 0.89 7.31 0.87
N ASN A 53 1.02 8.64 0.79
CA ASN A 53 2.25 9.32 1.12
C ASN A 53 1.95 10.43 2.12
N PHE A 54 2.71 10.49 3.19
CA PHE A 54 2.73 11.65 4.08
C PHE A 54 3.47 12.79 3.37
N LEU A 55 2.94 13.98 3.50
CA LEU A 55 3.49 15.21 2.91
C LEU A 55 4.09 16.11 3.99
N ASP A 56 3.32 16.38 5.04
CA ASP A 56 3.77 17.20 6.15
C ASP A 56 3.25 16.60 7.46
N ILE A 57 4.10 16.58 8.48
CA ILE A 57 3.78 16.14 9.83
C ILE A 57 4.21 17.25 10.78
N SER A 58 3.29 17.74 11.58
CA SER A 58 3.61 18.78 12.56
C SER A 58 2.85 18.55 13.85
N PHE A 59 3.46 18.94 14.94
CA PHE A 59 2.79 19.10 16.23
C PHE A 59 3.48 20.15 17.06
N SER A 60 2.71 20.84 17.90
CA SER A 60 3.18 21.91 18.76
C SER A 60 2.44 21.91 20.07
N GLY A 61 3.01 22.59 21.04
CA GLY A 61 2.42 22.70 22.36
C GLY A 61 3.39 23.28 23.38
N GLN A 62 3.13 23.01 24.65
CA GLN A 62 3.92 23.54 25.75
C GLN A 62 4.34 22.43 26.71
N LYS A 63 5.65 22.30 26.93
CA LYS A 63 6.19 21.39 27.95
C LYS A 63 5.82 21.89 29.34
N LYS A 64 5.30 20.99 30.18
CA LYS A 64 4.90 21.30 31.56
C LYS A 64 5.96 20.76 32.52
N GLY A 65 6.17 21.43 33.65
CA GLY A 65 7.14 21.04 34.66
C GLY A 65 8.37 21.93 34.66
N GLU A 66 9.56 21.38 34.87
CA GLU A 66 10.82 22.17 34.99
C GLU A 66 11.19 22.91 33.69
N TYR A 67 10.67 22.50 32.54
CA TYR A 67 11.07 23.01 31.23
C TYR A 67 10.08 23.99 30.58
N ASN A 68 9.00 24.29 31.12
CA ASN A 68 7.92 25.26 30.76
C ASN A 68 8.11 26.05 29.43
N ASN A 69 8.57 25.40 28.38
CA ASN A 69 8.91 25.98 27.08
C ASN A 69 7.95 25.50 25.99
N ASP A 70 7.61 26.40 25.08
CA ASP A 70 6.92 26.03 23.86
C ASP A 70 7.81 25.16 22.99
N PHE A 71 7.20 24.23 22.27
CA PHE A 71 7.90 23.39 21.32
C PHE A 71 7.13 23.26 20.01
N LYS A 72 7.85 22.99 18.95
CA LYS A 72 7.31 22.69 17.63
C LYS A 72 8.12 21.59 17.00
N PHE A 73 7.43 20.59 16.48
CA PHE A 73 7.98 19.58 15.58
C PHE A 73 7.40 19.84 14.18
N GLU A 74 8.25 19.80 13.19
CA GLU A 74 7.84 19.97 11.79
C GLU A 74 8.70 19.10 10.88
N PHE A 75 8.07 18.21 10.14
CA PHE A 75 8.69 17.38 9.13
C PHE A 75 7.87 17.52 7.86
N ALA A 76 8.32 18.40 6.98
CA ALA A 76 7.58 18.87 5.82
C ALA A 76 8.23 18.41 4.50
N ASP A 77 7.51 18.65 3.40
CA ASP A 77 7.93 18.35 2.03
C ASP A 77 8.27 16.86 1.77
N LEU A 78 7.64 15.96 2.53
CA LEU A 78 7.83 14.53 2.34
C LEU A 78 7.22 14.08 1.01
N ASN A 79 7.88 13.09 0.42
CA ASN A 79 7.45 12.41 -0.80
C ASN A 79 7.69 10.91 -0.69
N ALA A 80 7.43 10.17 -1.77
CA ALA A 80 7.90 8.80 -1.90
C ALA A 80 9.43 8.73 -1.73
N GLY A 81 9.95 7.58 -1.30
CA GLY A 81 11.36 7.38 -1.01
C GLY A 81 11.64 7.10 0.47
N VAL A 82 12.91 7.13 0.84
CA VAL A 82 13.37 6.89 2.22
C VAL A 82 13.57 8.21 2.94
N TRP A 83 12.96 8.34 4.12
CA TRP A 83 13.00 9.54 4.97
C TRP A 83 13.49 9.20 6.37
N GLY A 84 14.21 10.11 7.01
CA GLY A 84 14.84 9.88 8.31
C GLY A 84 14.39 10.85 9.41
N ILE A 85 14.00 10.31 10.58
CA ILE A 85 13.87 11.06 11.83
C ILE A 85 15.03 10.61 12.73
N LEU A 86 16.11 11.37 12.73
CA LEU A 86 17.40 10.98 13.29
C LEU A 86 17.79 11.85 14.48
N SER A 87 18.54 11.28 15.41
CA SER A 87 19.21 12.03 16.46
C SER A 87 20.53 11.36 16.84
N ASP A 88 21.53 12.13 17.23
CA ASP A 88 22.83 11.57 17.63
C ASP A 88 22.77 10.74 18.91
N LYS A 89 21.77 10.97 19.75
CA LYS A 89 21.62 10.30 21.05
C LYS A 89 20.21 9.75 21.26
N ASN A 90 20.09 8.78 22.14
CA ASN A 90 18.78 8.32 22.66
C ASN A 90 18.12 9.41 23.53
N GLY A 91 16.79 9.31 23.70
CA GLY A 91 16.02 10.24 24.53
C GLY A 91 15.81 11.63 23.90
N LYS A 92 15.96 11.78 22.58
CA LYS A 92 15.84 13.07 21.86
C LYS A 92 14.50 13.29 21.17
N GLY A 93 13.46 12.53 21.55
CA GLY A 93 12.10 12.72 21.08
C GLY A 93 11.69 11.91 19.85
N LYS A 94 12.55 11.01 19.32
CA LYS A 94 12.22 10.17 18.13
C LYS A 94 10.99 9.30 18.33
N THR A 95 11.00 8.50 19.39
CA THR A 95 9.88 7.59 19.70
C THR A 95 8.59 8.36 19.93
N THR A 96 8.68 9.50 20.63
CA THR A 96 7.50 10.37 20.82
C THR A 96 6.96 10.91 19.51
N ALA A 97 7.83 11.37 18.61
CA ALA A 97 7.41 11.82 17.28
C ALA A 97 6.69 10.70 16.52
N LEU A 98 7.23 9.47 16.55
CA LEU A 98 6.56 8.31 15.95
C LEU A 98 5.21 7.99 16.61
N GLU A 99 5.13 8.09 17.95
CA GLU A 99 3.86 7.82 18.66
C GLU A 99 2.79 8.89 18.34
N VAL A 100 3.18 10.15 18.11
CA VAL A 100 2.26 11.19 17.63
C VAL A 100 1.80 10.88 16.19
N ILE A 101 2.72 10.46 15.32
CA ILE A 101 2.37 10.01 13.97
C ILE A 101 1.39 8.84 14.02
N LYS A 102 1.63 7.86 14.89
CA LYS A 102 0.73 6.72 15.09
C LYS A 102 -0.63 7.17 15.61
N TRP A 103 -0.66 8.12 16.55
CA TRP A 103 -1.90 8.68 17.10
C TRP A 103 -2.75 9.31 16.00
N LEU A 104 -2.19 10.22 15.21
CA LEU A 104 -2.88 10.85 14.09
C LEU A 104 -3.35 9.81 13.06
N PHE A 105 -2.49 8.86 12.72
CA PHE A 105 -2.77 7.88 11.68
C PHE A 105 -3.73 6.77 12.10
N LYS A 106 -3.66 6.31 13.35
CA LYS A 106 -4.56 5.29 13.91
C LYS A 106 -5.85 5.87 14.49
N GLY A 107 -5.89 7.17 14.77
CA GLY A 107 -7.02 7.85 15.41
C GLY A 107 -7.03 7.69 16.94
N LYS A 108 -6.10 6.93 17.52
CA LYS A 108 -6.04 6.70 18.96
C LYS A 108 -4.59 6.67 19.44
N ALA A 109 -4.32 7.37 20.55
CA ALA A 109 -3.00 7.33 21.17
C ALA A 109 -2.70 5.92 21.71
N SER A 110 -1.46 5.46 21.51
CA SER A 110 -0.99 4.22 22.09
C SER A 110 -0.61 4.40 23.56
N ALA A 111 -0.51 3.28 24.30
CA ALA A 111 0.01 3.31 25.67
C ALA A 111 1.49 3.75 25.74
N ASP A 112 2.21 3.64 24.63
CA ASP A 112 3.63 4.03 24.53
C ASP A 112 3.80 5.56 24.48
N LEU A 113 2.76 6.32 24.09
CA LEU A 113 2.73 7.76 24.23
C LEU A 113 2.41 8.13 25.68
N GLN A 114 3.45 8.51 26.42
CA GLN A 114 3.31 8.87 27.83
C GLN A 114 2.21 9.94 28.02
N SER A 115 1.31 9.72 28.97
CA SER A 115 0.17 10.61 29.22
C SER A 115 0.59 12.06 29.53
N GLY A 116 1.70 12.24 30.25
CA GLY A 116 2.28 13.56 30.50
C GLY A 116 2.70 14.27 29.21
N VAL A 117 3.39 13.56 28.31
CA VAL A 117 3.84 14.11 27.03
C VAL A 117 2.65 14.39 26.10
N LYS A 118 1.67 13.50 26.09
CA LYS A 118 0.41 13.71 25.33
C LYS A 118 -0.27 15.01 25.75
N SER A 119 -0.30 15.31 27.06
CA SER A 119 -0.92 16.54 27.60
C SER A 119 -0.16 17.83 27.28
N TRP A 120 1.07 17.76 26.75
CA TRP A 120 1.85 18.92 26.30
C TRP A 120 1.50 19.34 24.87
N ILE A 121 0.91 18.43 24.08
CA ILE A 121 0.60 18.68 22.68
C ILE A 121 -0.75 19.43 22.62
N ASN A 122 -0.73 20.65 22.10
CA ASN A 122 -1.93 21.46 21.91
C ASN A 122 -2.49 21.30 20.49
N GLU A 123 -1.61 21.14 19.51
CA GLU A 123 -1.98 21.01 18.11
C GLU A 123 -1.15 19.92 17.45
N ALA A 124 -1.77 19.14 16.58
CA ALA A 124 -1.08 18.21 15.71
C ALA A 124 -1.76 18.14 14.35
N ALA A 125 -0.99 17.95 13.30
CA ALA A 125 -1.49 17.87 11.95
C ALA A 125 -0.70 16.85 11.12
N LEU A 126 -1.43 16.12 10.29
CA LEU A 126 -0.91 15.20 9.30
C LEU A 126 -1.49 15.55 7.94
N LYS A 127 -0.67 16.06 7.05
CA LYS A 127 -1.02 16.25 5.65
C LYS A 127 -0.51 15.06 4.85
N PHE A 128 -1.38 14.47 4.08
CA PHE A 128 -1.07 13.27 3.34
C PHE A 128 -1.78 13.26 1.99
N ARG A 129 -1.34 12.37 1.13
CA ARG A 129 -1.93 12.13 -0.19
C ARG A 129 -2.35 10.67 -0.27
N ILE A 130 -3.54 10.44 -0.79
CA ILE A 130 -3.99 9.13 -1.23
C ILE A 130 -4.12 9.21 -2.75
N ASP A 131 -3.22 8.56 -3.47
CA ASP A 131 -3.06 8.72 -4.91
C ASP A 131 -2.93 10.21 -5.29
N ASP A 132 -3.93 10.83 -5.92
CA ASP A 132 -3.90 12.24 -6.32
C ASP A 132 -4.63 13.18 -5.35
N LYS A 133 -5.43 12.64 -4.43
CA LYS A 133 -6.20 13.43 -3.46
C LYS A 133 -5.31 13.80 -2.27
N LYS A 134 -5.27 15.08 -1.91
CA LYS A 134 -4.54 15.57 -0.73
C LYS A 134 -5.49 15.84 0.41
N TYR A 135 -5.13 15.37 1.60
CA TYR A 135 -5.92 15.52 2.81
C TYR A 135 -5.09 16.17 3.90
N LEU A 136 -5.78 16.82 4.81
CA LEU A 136 -5.23 17.35 6.07
C LEU A 136 -6.08 16.83 7.23
N LEU A 137 -5.48 16.04 8.10
CA LEU A 137 -6.03 15.73 9.41
C LEU A 137 -5.44 16.72 10.40
N SER A 138 -6.26 17.50 11.04
CA SER A 138 -5.88 18.45 12.10
C SER A 138 -6.50 18.03 13.42
N LEU A 139 -5.72 18.15 14.49
CA LEU A 139 -6.11 17.85 15.85
C LEU A 139 -5.76 19.04 16.73
N GLN A 140 -6.67 19.44 17.59
CA GLN A 140 -6.46 20.39 18.67
C GLN A 140 -6.80 19.73 20.00
N GLN A 141 -5.97 20.00 21.01
CA GLN A 141 -6.20 19.49 22.35
C GLN A 141 -6.19 20.65 23.34
N ALA A 142 -7.27 20.81 24.09
CA ALA A 142 -7.40 21.74 25.20
C ALA A 142 -7.99 20.99 26.40
N ASP A 143 -7.39 21.14 27.58
CA ASP A 143 -7.85 20.52 28.83
C ASP A 143 -8.10 18.99 28.71
N ASN A 144 -7.25 18.29 27.97
CA ASN A 144 -7.35 16.86 27.61
C ASN A 144 -8.58 16.50 26.75
N VAL A 145 -9.31 17.47 26.24
CA VAL A 145 -10.35 17.25 25.23
C VAL A 145 -9.72 17.38 23.84
N VAL A 146 -9.88 16.35 23.03
CA VAL A 146 -9.40 16.30 21.66
C VAL A 146 -10.52 16.68 20.72
N SER A 147 -10.26 17.60 19.79
CA SER A 147 -11.15 17.94 18.69
C SER A 147 -10.38 18.12 17.40
N GLY A 148 -11.04 18.03 16.27
CA GLY A 148 -10.36 18.20 15.00
C GLY A 148 -11.21 17.76 13.81
N GLN A 149 -10.57 17.70 12.65
CA GLN A 149 -11.25 17.39 11.39
C GLN A 149 -10.31 16.77 10.36
N ILE A 150 -10.92 16.15 9.37
CA ILE A 150 -10.25 15.68 8.15
C ILE A 150 -10.79 16.55 7.01
N GLU A 151 -9.90 17.20 6.29
CA GLU A 151 -10.22 18.04 5.13
C GLU A 151 -9.64 17.47 3.85
N LEU A 152 -10.39 17.55 2.76
CA LEU A 152 -9.89 17.38 1.40
C LEU A 152 -9.38 18.72 0.88
N LEU A 153 -8.08 18.78 0.51
CA LEU A 153 -7.44 19.98 -0.01
C LEU A 153 -7.67 20.09 -1.52
N LYS A 154 -8.35 21.15 -1.94
CA LYS A 154 -8.77 21.39 -3.35
C LYS A 154 -7.96 22.49 -4.06
N GLY A 155 -6.67 22.65 -3.74
CA GLY A 155 -5.81 23.66 -4.36
C GLY A 155 -6.34 25.10 -4.15
N ASP A 156 -6.71 25.78 -5.23
CA ASP A 156 -7.20 27.17 -5.18
C ASP A 156 -8.67 27.30 -4.75
N ILE A 157 -9.38 26.20 -4.50
CA ILE A 157 -10.77 26.18 -4.06
C ILE A 157 -10.81 25.96 -2.54
N LYS A 158 -11.87 26.45 -1.89
CA LYS A 158 -12.06 26.21 -0.45
C LYS A 158 -12.03 24.71 -0.15
N ASN A 159 -11.21 24.33 0.83
CA ASN A 159 -11.13 22.96 1.33
C ASN A 159 -12.52 22.44 1.72
N SER A 160 -12.78 21.17 1.56
CA SER A 160 -14.01 20.54 2.03
C SER A 160 -13.72 19.68 3.25
N VAL A 161 -14.48 19.92 4.31
CA VAL A 161 -14.47 19.07 5.50
C VAL A 161 -15.10 17.73 5.12
N VAL A 162 -14.35 16.65 5.35
CA VAL A 162 -14.80 15.27 5.13
C VAL A 162 -15.48 14.73 6.38
N SER A 163 -14.87 14.96 7.55
CA SER A 163 -15.39 14.52 8.84
C SER A 163 -14.81 15.37 9.97
N GLU A 164 -15.55 15.47 11.07
CA GLU A 164 -15.17 16.21 12.28
C GLU A 164 -15.27 15.27 13.49
N PHE A 165 -14.53 15.57 14.56
CA PHE A 165 -14.58 14.84 15.84
C PHE A 165 -14.34 15.80 17.00
N ASN A 166 -14.97 15.52 18.16
CA ASN A 166 -14.89 16.35 19.36
C ASN A 166 -14.45 15.57 20.60
N SER A 167 -14.06 14.33 20.41
CA SER A 167 -13.48 13.48 21.45
C SER A 167 -12.45 12.52 20.86
N GLU A 168 -11.63 11.89 21.70
CA GLU A 168 -10.66 10.88 21.24
C GLU A 168 -11.35 9.59 20.73
N ASP A 169 -12.47 9.22 21.31
CA ASP A 169 -13.23 8.07 20.86
C ASP A 169 -13.89 8.34 19.50
N GLU A 170 -14.48 9.52 19.29
CA GLU A 170 -14.98 9.94 17.98
C GLU A 170 -13.85 10.02 16.94
N MET A 171 -12.68 10.56 17.33
CA MET A 171 -11.51 10.56 16.44
C MET A 171 -11.14 9.15 16.00
N ALA A 172 -11.15 8.19 16.93
CA ALA A 172 -10.82 6.81 16.63
C ALA A 172 -11.78 6.19 15.60
N GLU A 173 -13.08 6.47 15.72
CA GLU A 173 -14.11 6.02 14.79
C GLU A 173 -13.97 6.72 13.42
N VAL A 174 -13.94 8.04 13.41
CA VAL A 174 -13.84 8.86 12.20
C VAL A 174 -12.59 8.54 11.39
N VAL A 175 -11.42 8.45 12.04
CA VAL A 175 -10.16 8.10 11.37
C VAL A 175 -10.18 6.67 10.86
N SER A 176 -10.76 5.74 11.65
CA SER A 176 -10.91 4.35 11.22
C SER A 176 -11.78 4.24 9.97
N ASP A 177 -12.94 4.85 9.98
CA ASP A 177 -13.87 4.82 8.87
C ASP A 177 -13.32 5.52 7.62
N PHE A 178 -12.66 6.66 7.81
CA PHE A 178 -11.98 7.35 6.72
C PHE A 178 -10.97 6.43 6.00
N TRP A 179 -10.05 5.83 6.74
CA TRP A 179 -9.03 4.98 6.13
C TRP A 179 -9.60 3.71 5.51
N LEU A 180 -10.56 3.07 6.18
CA LEU A 180 -11.23 1.88 5.64
C LEU A 180 -11.93 2.20 4.32
N ASN A 181 -12.65 3.32 4.26
CA ASN A 181 -13.37 3.74 3.07
C ASN A 181 -12.41 4.14 1.94
N GLU A 182 -11.44 5.03 2.22
CA GLU A 182 -10.50 5.51 1.21
C GLU A 182 -9.62 4.39 0.65
N LEU A 183 -9.19 3.44 1.47
CA LEU A 183 -8.38 2.31 1.02
C LEU A 183 -9.21 1.11 0.52
N GLY A 184 -10.55 1.21 0.54
CA GLY A 184 -11.43 0.13 0.15
C GLY A 184 -11.28 -1.13 1.03
N LEU A 185 -10.92 -0.93 2.29
CA LEU A 185 -10.75 -1.97 3.29
C LEU A 185 -12.06 -2.24 4.02
N ASN A 186 -12.23 -3.46 4.51
CA ASN A 186 -13.34 -3.80 5.39
C ASN A 186 -12.81 -4.06 6.81
N GLN A 187 -13.68 -3.86 7.79
CA GLN A 187 -13.40 -4.31 9.14
C GLN A 187 -13.18 -5.83 9.17
N ILE A 188 -12.28 -6.29 10.03
CA ILE A 188 -11.96 -7.71 10.17
C ILE A 188 -12.71 -8.28 11.37
N ALA A 189 -13.69 -9.11 11.11
CA ALA A 189 -14.35 -9.87 12.17
C ALA A 189 -13.45 -11.00 12.69
N SER A 190 -13.33 -11.14 14.00
CA SER A 190 -12.66 -12.24 14.67
C SER A 190 -13.46 -12.68 15.89
N PHE A 191 -13.36 -13.93 16.24
CA PHE A 191 -13.92 -14.45 17.47
C PHE A 191 -12.85 -14.48 18.55
N ARG A 192 -13.19 -13.97 19.74
CA ARG A 192 -12.34 -14.05 20.94
C ARG A 192 -13.06 -14.91 21.97
N GLN A 193 -12.42 -16.01 22.35
CA GLN A 193 -12.94 -16.87 23.41
C GLN A 193 -12.91 -16.14 24.75
N SER A 194 -13.97 -16.31 25.56
CA SER A 194 -13.98 -15.82 26.93
C SER A 194 -12.97 -16.60 27.78
N GLY A 195 -12.34 -15.95 28.73
CA GLY A 195 -11.50 -16.62 29.74
C GLY A 195 -12.32 -17.32 30.83
N SER A 196 -13.64 -17.20 30.79
CA SER A 196 -14.59 -17.80 31.71
C SER A 196 -15.35 -18.95 31.04
N GLU A 197 -15.53 -20.08 31.73
CA GLU A 197 -16.32 -21.23 31.25
C GLU A 197 -17.84 -20.92 31.19
N VAL A 198 -18.24 -19.81 31.78
CA VAL A 198 -19.65 -19.41 31.96
C VAL A 198 -20.08 -18.31 30.99
N GLU A 199 -19.14 -17.66 30.33
CA GLU A 199 -19.42 -16.59 29.38
C GLU A 199 -19.07 -17.03 27.95
N ALA A 200 -20.01 -16.85 27.02
CA ALA A 200 -19.75 -17.05 25.61
C ALA A 200 -18.66 -16.08 25.13
N GLY A 201 -17.78 -16.54 24.25
CA GLY A 201 -16.84 -15.69 23.57
C GLY A 201 -17.57 -14.65 22.71
N LYS A 202 -16.89 -13.55 22.41
CA LYS A 202 -17.48 -12.42 21.66
C LYS A 202 -16.85 -12.29 20.29
N GLU A 203 -17.65 -11.89 19.33
CA GLU A 203 -17.13 -11.35 18.08
C GLU A 203 -16.40 -10.02 18.38
N VAL A 204 -15.17 -9.91 17.89
CA VAL A 204 -14.36 -8.70 17.96
C VAL A 204 -14.15 -8.22 16.55
N VAL A 205 -14.56 -6.99 16.28
CA VAL A 205 -14.34 -6.34 14.99
C VAL A 205 -13.09 -5.47 15.09
N HIS A 206 -12.12 -5.76 14.24
CA HIS A 206 -10.89 -5.00 14.14
C HIS A 206 -11.03 -3.97 13.01
N GLY A 207 -10.98 -2.71 13.38
CA GLY A 207 -10.97 -1.59 12.43
C GLY A 207 -9.57 -1.23 11.96
N TRP A 208 -9.42 -0.02 11.44
CA TRP A 208 -8.17 0.51 10.92
C TRP A 208 -6.97 0.40 11.88
N PRO A 209 -7.06 0.68 13.19
CA PRO A 209 -5.90 0.59 14.08
C PRO A 209 -5.18 -0.76 14.04
N ALA A 210 -5.90 -1.86 13.88
CA ALA A 210 -5.32 -3.20 13.79
C ALA A 210 -4.62 -3.45 12.44
N LEU A 211 -5.18 -2.90 11.35
CA LEU A 211 -4.57 -2.96 10.02
C LEU A 211 -3.34 -2.05 9.93
N ALA A 212 -3.46 -0.83 10.45
CA ALA A 212 -2.38 0.14 10.49
C ALA A 212 -1.17 -0.35 11.29
N ALA A 213 -1.36 -1.20 12.31
CA ALA A 213 -0.27 -1.79 13.07
C ALA A 213 0.74 -2.54 12.18
N ALA A 214 0.29 -3.12 11.06
CA ALA A 214 1.18 -3.81 10.13
C ALA A 214 2.08 -2.86 9.30
N LEU A 215 1.79 -1.56 9.29
CA LEU A 215 2.56 -0.54 8.58
C LEU A 215 3.68 0.06 9.44
N PHE A 216 3.66 -0.20 10.75
CA PHE A 216 4.66 0.27 11.71
C PHE A 216 5.49 -0.92 12.19
N ILE A 217 6.73 -0.94 11.78
CA ILE A 217 7.71 -1.95 12.19
C ILE A 217 8.44 -1.39 13.41
N GLY A 218 7.97 -1.78 14.60
CA GLY A 218 8.58 -1.40 15.87
C GLY A 218 9.75 -2.31 16.26
N THR A 219 10.11 -2.28 17.53
CA THR A 219 11.21 -3.09 18.11
C THR A 219 10.80 -4.53 18.42
N ASP A 220 9.51 -4.85 18.43
CA ASP A 220 9.01 -6.21 18.59
C ASP A 220 8.77 -6.86 17.21
N TYR A 221 9.50 -7.92 16.97
CA TYR A 221 9.44 -8.70 15.72
C TYR A 221 8.77 -10.06 15.92
N GLY A 222 8.04 -10.28 17.02
CA GLY A 222 7.40 -11.56 17.33
C GLY A 222 6.35 -12.00 16.31
N ALA A 223 5.66 -11.04 15.69
CA ALA A 223 4.70 -11.29 14.61
C ALA A 223 5.21 -10.71 13.28
N LEU A 224 4.99 -11.45 12.19
CA LEU A 224 5.35 -10.98 10.83
C LEU A 224 4.47 -9.80 10.40
N PHE A 225 3.19 -9.82 10.76
CA PHE A 225 2.24 -8.74 10.49
C PHE A 225 1.54 -8.32 11.78
N GLY A 226 1.54 -7.00 12.05
CA GLY A 226 0.92 -6.39 13.22
C GLY A 226 1.79 -6.48 14.48
N ASP A 227 1.25 -5.93 15.58
CA ASP A 227 1.95 -5.83 16.87
C ASP A 227 1.65 -7.00 17.81
N THR A 228 0.56 -7.77 17.53
CA THR A 228 0.11 -8.83 18.41
C THR A 228 -0.15 -10.14 17.65
N ALA A 229 0.24 -11.23 18.25
CA ALA A 229 -0.05 -12.59 17.79
C ALA A 229 -1.48 -13.04 18.13
N LEU A 230 -2.49 -12.16 18.03
CA LEU A 230 -3.89 -12.53 18.21
C LEU A 230 -4.27 -13.59 17.18
N SER A 231 -4.85 -14.69 17.67
CA SER A 231 -5.20 -15.85 16.85
C SER A 231 -5.94 -15.47 15.57
N GLY A 232 -5.30 -15.74 14.43
CA GLY A 232 -5.85 -15.54 13.10
C GLY A 232 -5.82 -14.09 12.56
N LEU A 233 -5.46 -13.06 13.34
CA LEU A 233 -5.37 -11.68 12.86
C LEU A 233 -4.28 -11.49 11.79
N PRO A 234 -3.04 -11.98 11.96
CA PRO A 234 -2.01 -11.86 10.93
C PRO A 234 -2.40 -12.47 9.58
N THR A 235 -3.05 -13.62 9.59
CA THR A 235 -3.58 -14.27 8.36
C THR A 235 -4.60 -13.39 7.66
N ARG A 236 -5.47 -12.73 8.40
CA ARG A 236 -6.50 -11.85 7.85
C ARG A 236 -5.91 -10.57 7.29
N ILE A 237 -4.92 -10.00 7.98
CA ILE A 237 -4.16 -8.83 7.48
C ILE A 237 -3.46 -9.19 6.17
N LEU A 238 -2.76 -10.32 6.11
CA LEU A 238 -2.10 -10.80 4.89
C LEU A 238 -3.09 -10.91 3.73
N ASN A 239 -4.20 -11.62 3.94
CA ASN A 239 -5.19 -11.84 2.90
C ASN A 239 -5.87 -10.54 2.44
N MET A 240 -6.03 -9.58 3.34
CA MET A 240 -6.57 -8.27 3.00
C MET A 240 -5.56 -7.44 2.19
N PHE A 241 -4.28 -7.47 2.55
CA PHE A 241 -3.23 -6.80 1.77
C PHE A 241 -3.01 -7.43 0.40
N LEU A 242 -3.21 -8.74 0.25
CA LEU A 242 -3.25 -9.40 -1.06
C LEU A 242 -4.45 -8.97 -1.91
N GLY A 243 -5.45 -8.32 -1.31
CA GLY A 243 -6.65 -7.86 -2.03
C GLY A 243 -7.55 -8.99 -2.52
N LEU A 244 -7.55 -10.13 -1.84
CA LEU A 244 -8.31 -11.30 -2.24
C LEU A 244 -9.83 -11.03 -2.22
N PRO A 245 -10.58 -11.49 -3.24
CA PRO A 245 -12.03 -11.44 -3.23
C PRO A 245 -12.58 -12.34 -2.12
N TRP A 246 -13.79 -12.06 -1.64
CA TRP A 246 -14.49 -12.88 -0.62
C TRP A 246 -13.83 -12.98 0.75
N ILE A 247 -12.71 -12.30 0.98
CA ILE A 247 -11.94 -12.47 2.21
C ILE A 247 -12.70 -11.97 3.44
N SER A 248 -13.39 -10.84 3.32
CA SER A 248 -14.20 -10.28 4.41
C SER A 248 -15.41 -11.17 4.71
N THR A 249 -16.08 -11.70 3.68
CA THR A 249 -17.15 -12.68 3.83
C THR A 249 -16.65 -13.95 4.54
N HIS A 250 -15.48 -14.46 4.14
CA HIS A 250 -14.90 -15.65 4.79
C HIS A 250 -14.51 -15.38 6.25
N ALA A 251 -13.98 -14.20 6.56
CA ALA A 251 -13.63 -13.80 7.92
C ALA A 251 -14.86 -13.74 8.82
N ALA A 252 -15.96 -13.13 8.34
CA ALA A 252 -17.23 -13.08 9.07
C ALA A 252 -17.82 -14.46 9.33
N LEU A 253 -17.84 -15.34 8.33
CA LEU A 253 -18.29 -16.72 8.49
C LEU A 253 -17.44 -17.49 9.53
N LYS A 254 -16.12 -17.28 9.54
CA LYS A 254 -15.24 -17.91 10.54
C LYS A 254 -15.42 -17.35 11.95
N ALA A 255 -15.71 -16.06 12.09
CA ALA A 255 -16.02 -15.46 13.37
C ALA A 255 -17.33 -16.03 13.93
N LEU A 256 -18.35 -16.13 13.08
CA LEU A 256 -19.64 -16.76 13.44
C LEU A 256 -19.48 -18.22 13.85
N ASP A 257 -18.65 -19.01 13.15
CA ASP A 257 -18.36 -20.40 13.53
C ASP A 257 -17.77 -20.51 14.95
N GLY A 258 -16.86 -19.57 15.28
CA GLY A 258 -16.32 -19.49 16.64
C GLY A 258 -17.35 -19.11 17.68
N GLN A 259 -18.21 -18.14 17.36
CA GLN A 259 -19.28 -17.68 18.25
C GLN A 259 -20.29 -18.80 18.56
N LEU A 260 -20.84 -19.44 17.51
CA LEU A 260 -21.83 -20.50 17.68
C LEU A 260 -21.28 -21.72 18.45
N LYS A 261 -20.01 -22.06 18.22
CA LYS A 261 -19.35 -23.12 19.00
C LYS A 261 -19.19 -22.76 20.46
N SER A 262 -18.89 -21.52 20.77
CA SER A 262 -18.77 -21.03 22.14
C SER A 262 -20.13 -20.95 22.83
N GLU A 263 -21.17 -20.49 22.13
CA GLU A 263 -22.55 -20.45 22.64
C GLU A 263 -23.06 -21.86 22.97
N ALA A 264 -22.82 -22.83 22.08
CA ALA A 264 -23.19 -24.21 22.31
C ALA A 264 -22.46 -24.84 23.53
N GLN A 265 -21.23 -24.44 23.81
CA GLN A 265 -20.49 -24.86 24.99
C GLN A 265 -21.08 -24.30 26.30
N VAL A 266 -21.53 -23.04 26.25
CA VAL A 266 -22.17 -22.39 27.41
C VAL A 266 -23.56 -22.90 27.67
N GLU A 267 -24.33 -23.22 26.63
CA GLU A 267 -25.72 -23.72 26.73
C GLU A 267 -25.80 -25.03 27.50
N THR A 268 -24.79 -25.88 27.43
CA THR A 268 -24.71 -27.14 28.21
C THR A 268 -24.56 -26.93 29.74
N VAL A 269 -24.20 -25.71 30.16
CA VAL A 269 -23.95 -25.38 31.59
C VAL A 269 -25.17 -24.70 32.27
N PHE A 270 -26.11 -24.16 31.49
CA PHE A 270 -27.13 -23.23 31.99
C PHE A 270 -28.60 -23.70 31.88
N GLU A 271 -28.90 -24.97 31.61
CA GLU A 271 -30.28 -25.44 31.38
C GLU A 271 -31.28 -25.20 32.55
N ASP A 272 -30.85 -24.83 33.75
CA ASP A 272 -31.72 -24.79 34.93
C ASP A 272 -32.06 -23.40 35.54
N ARG A 273 -31.54 -22.30 35.01
CA ARG A 273 -31.76 -20.95 35.62
C ARG A 273 -32.69 -19.99 34.87
N ASP A 274 -33.23 -20.33 33.73
CA ASP A 274 -33.64 -19.30 32.76
C ASP A 274 -35.14 -19.11 32.47
N LYS A 275 -36.05 -19.75 33.17
CA LYS A 275 -37.48 -19.61 32.80
C LYS A 275 -38.09 -18.23 33.04
N GLU A 276 -37.67 -17.54 34.08
CA GLU A 276 -38.24 -16.22 34.45
C GLU A 276 -37.59 -15.05 33.67
N ASN A 277 -36.28 -15.11 33.41
CA ASN A 277 -35.55 -14.11 32.62
C ASN A 277 -35.98 -14.08 31.15
N ARG A 278 -36.42 -15.22 30.59
CA ARG A 278 -36.90 -15.30 29.20
C ARG A 278 -38.20 -14.54 28.97
N ARG A 279 -39.08 -14.51 29.94
CA ARG A 279 -40.37 -13.77 29.84
C ARG A 279 -40.16 -12.25 29.79
N GLN A 280 -39.30 -11.72 30.67
CA GLN A 280 -38.99 -10.30 30.70
C GLN A 280 -38.28 -9.86 29.41
N ARG A 281 -37.33 -10.67 28.92
CA ARG A 281 -36.59 -10.37 27.70
C ARG A 281 -37.47 -10.35 26.44
N LEU A 282 -38.48 -11.18 26.36
CA LEU A 282 -39.44 -11.15 25.24
C LEU A 282 -40.22 -9.85 25.18
N VAL A 283 -40.64 -9.27 26.30
CA VAL A 283 -41.37 -8.01 26.39
C VAL A 283 -40.45 -6.84 25.97
N GLU A 284 -39.19 -6.86 26.38
CA GLU A 284 -38.19 -5.88 25.97
C GLU A 284 -37.94 -5.93 24.45
N ILE A 285 -37.72 -7.12 23.88
CA ILE A 285 -37.53 -7.33 22.43
C ILE A 285 -38.75 -6.81 21.65
N GLN A 286 -39.97 -7.06 22.09
CA GLN A 286 -41.18 -6.58 21.40
C GLN A 286 -41.31 -5.06 21.39
N SER A 287 -40.94 -4.39 22.47
CA SER A 287 -40.95 -2.93 22.55
C SER A 287 -39.89 -2.30 21.66
N GLU A 288 -38.69 -2.87 21.64
CA GLU A 288 -37.57 -2.43 20.82
C GLU A 288 -37.86 -2.65 19.32
N LEU A 289 -38.44 -3.79 18.95
CA LEU A 289 -38.84 -4.11 17.58
C LEU A 289 -39.84 -3.10 17.03
N LYS A 290 -40.81 -2.71 17.86
CA LYS A 290 -41.80 -1.69 17.45
C LYS A 290 -41.14 -0.36 17.11
N LEU A 291 -40.25 0.14 17.96
CA LEU A 291 -39.54 1.38 17.75
C LEU A 291 -38.65 1.34 16.47
N LYS A 292 -37.94 0.23 16.28
CA LYS A 292 -37.06 0.05 15.11
C LYS A 292 -37.82 -0.08 13.79
N ARG A 293 -39.03 -0.69 13.80
CA ARG A 293 -39.90 -0.73 12.61
C ARG A 293 -40.43 0.65 12.23
N GLU A 294 -40.77 1.47 13.21
CA GLU A 294 -41.21 2.86 12.98
C GLU A 294 -40.05 3.70 12.39
N GLU A 295 -38.84 3.56 12.91
CA GLU A 295 -37.64 4.22 12.39
C GLU A 295 -37.32 3.80 10.95
N LEU A 296 -37.41 2.51 10.64
CA LEU A 296 -37.18 1.95 9.30
C LEU A 296 -38.21 2.46 8.27
N ALA A 297 -39.48 2.61 8.68
CA ALA A 297 -40.54 3.07 7.79
C ALA A 297 -40.40 4.53 7.34
N LEU A 298 -39.66 5.34 8.11
CA LEU A 298 -39.40 6.75 7.81
C LEU A 298 -38.21 6.98 6.88
N ARG A 299 -37.39 5.95 6.57
CA ARG A 299 -36.18 6.10 5.77
C ARG A 299 -36.39 5.78 4.28
N PRO A 300 -35.91 6.63 3.35
CA PRO A 300 -36.00 6.36 1.91
C PRO A 300 -35.07 5.20 1.51
N ILE A 301 -35.49 4.41 0.54
CA ILE A 301 -34.69 3.28 0.01
C ILE A 301 -33.71 3.83 -1.03
N PRO A 302 -32.40 3.76 -0.79
CA PRO A 302 -31.42 4.17 -1.77
C PRO A 302 -31.39 3.18 -2.95
N GLN A 303 -31.48 3.69 -4.20
CA GLN A 303 -31.33 2.85 -5.40
C GLN A 303 -29.93 3.02 -5.97
N PHE A 304 -29.26 1.93 -6.21
CA PHE A 304 -27.92 1.93 -6.80
C PHE A 304 -27.67 0.73 -7.73
N ASN A 305 -26.98 0.99 -8.85
CA ASN A 305 -26.55 -0.03 -9.81
C ASN A 305 -25.01 -0.15 -9.82
N ASN A 306 -24.50 -1.35 -9.54
CA ASN A 306 -23.07 -1.65 -9.36
C ASN A 306 -22.33 -2.03 -10.64
N ASP A 307 -23.02 -2.20 -11.77
CA ASP A 307 -22.44 -2.82 -12.97
C ASP A 307 -21.37 -1.93 -13.64
N GLY A 308 -21.54 -0.60 -13.56
CA GLY A 308 -20.62 0.35 -14.15
C GLY A 308 -19.22 0.40 -13.50
N TYR A 309 -19.13 0.23 -12.19
CA TYR A 309 -17.85 0.31 -11.46
C TYR A 309 -16.87 -0.82 -11.82
N ASN A 310 -17.37 -2.04 -11.94
CA ASN A 310 -16.57 -3.20 -12.28
C ASN A 310 -15.94 -3.09 -13.68
N ASP A 311 -16.64 -2.45 -14.61
CA ASP A 311 -16.14 -2.24 -15.96
C ASP A 311 -15.10 -1.11 -16.01
N LEU A 312 -15.32 -0.04 -15.28
CA LEU A 312 -14.31 1.03 -15.10
C LEU A 312 -13.05 0.49 -14.47
N GLN A 313 -13.17 -0.35 -13.44
CA GLN A 313 -12.04 -0.98 -12.77
C GLN A 313 -11.22 -1.89 -13.69
N LYS A 314 -11.89 -2.66 -14.54
CA LYS A 314 -11.18 -3.51 -15.54
C LYS A 314 -10.41 -2.66 -16.55
N GLN A 315 -11.04 -1.59 -17.06
CA GLN A 315 -10.41 -0.68 -18.01
C GLN A 315 -9.21 0.05 -17.37
N TYR A 316 -9.36 0.49 -16.12
CA TYR A 316 -8.27 1.10 -15.37
C TYR A 316 -7.06 0.16 -15.24
N ASN A 317 -7.28 -1.08 -14.84
CA ASN A 317 -6.20 -2.06 -14.67
C ASN A 317 -5.46 -2.36 -15.97
N VAL A 318 -6.19 -2.44 -17.09
CA VAL A 318 -5.61 -2.66 -18.42
C VAL A 318 -4.76 -1.45 -18.84
N ASN A 319 -5.30 -0.24 -18.68
CA ASN A 319 -4.60 0.99 -19.06
C ASN A 319 -3.40 1.27 -18.16
N TYR A 320 -3.49 0.95 -16.86
CA TYR A 320 -2.37 1.08 -15.92
C TYR A 320 -1.19 0.19 -16.28
N ALA A 321 -1.45 -1.08 -16.64
CA ALA A 321 -0.40 -1.97 -17.10
C ALA A 321 0.22 -1.51 -18.43
N ALA A 322 -0.60 -0.99 -19.34
CA ALA A 322 -0.15 -0.46 -20.63
C ALA A 322 0.68 0.83 -20.48
N GLU A 323 0.30 1.71 -19.56
CA GLU A 323 1.03 2.95 -19.24
C GLU A 323 2.42 2.64 -18.69
N LYS A 324 2.52 1.72 -17.73
CA LYS A 324 3.80 1.31 -17.15
C LYS A 324 4.76 0.76 -18.22
N THR A 325 4.22 -0.02 -19.16
CA THR A 325 4.99 -0.54 -20.29
C THR A 325 5.44 0.60 -21.22
N ALA A 326 4.54 1.54 -21.53
CA ALA A 326 4.83 2.69 -22.38
C ALA A 326 5.85 3.64 -21.73
N TYR A 327 5.83 3.78 -20.41
CA TYR A 327 6.81 4.55 -19.65
C TYR A 327 8.22 3.95 -19.74
N LEU A 328 8.35 2.65 -19.55
CA LEU A 328 9.64 1.96 -19.70
C LEU A 328 10.19 2.03 -21.12
N GLU A 329 9.29 1.86 -22.13
CA GLU A 329 9.66 2.04 -23.52
C GLU A 329 10.12 3.47 -23.85
N LEU A 330 9.52 4.48 -23.17
CA LEU A 330 9.90 5.88 -23.37
C LEU A 330 11.30 6.17 -22.79
N ILE A 331 11.58 5.69 -21.57
CA ILE A 331 12.91 5.86 -20.94
C ILE A 331 14.00 5.22 -21.82
N ASP A 332 13.79 3.98 -22.25
CA ASP A 332 14.75 3.29 -23.12
C ASP A 332 15.00 4.06 -24.43
N GLU A 333 13.96 4.66 -25.00
CA GLU A 333 14.09 5.47 -26.20
C GLU A 333 14.72 6.84 -25.96
N GLU A 334 14.48 7.47 -24.80
CA GLU A 334 15.15 8.72 -24.40
C GLU A 334 16.66 8.49 -24.19
N ASP A 335 17.04 7.41 -23.54
CA ASP A 335 18.45 7.04 -23.34
C ASP A 335 19.15 6.82 -24.68
N LYS A 336 18.51 6.12 -25.63
CA LYS A 336 19.03 5.94 -26.99
C LYS A 336 19.16 7.26 -27.74
N ALA A 337 18.17 8.14 -27.64
CA ALA A 337 18.19 9.45 -28.27
C ALA A 337 19.29 10.35 -27.70
N GLU A 338 19.57 10.25 -26.40
CA GLU A 338 20.68 10.97 -25.76
C GLU A 338 22.03 10.49 -26.29
N LEU A 339 22.23 9.18 -26.45
CA LEU A 339 23.44 8.61 -27.00
C LEU A 339 23.69 9.09 -28.44
N VAL A 340 22.65 8.99 -29.29
CA VAL A 340 22.72 9.45 -30.69
C VAL A 340 22.99 10.97 -30.79
N THR A 341 22.40 11.74 -29.88
CA THR A 341 22.62 13.19 -29.82
C THR A 341 24.06 13.52 -29.42
N LYS A 342 24.63 12.77 -28.49
CA LYS A 342 26.05 12.92 -28.11
C LYS A 342 26.99 12.61 -29.32
N GLU A 343 26.66 11.57 -30.06
CA GLU A 343 27.42 11.19 -31.26
C GLU A 343 27.35 12.28 -32.33
N TRP A 344 26.18 12.80 -32.64
CA TRP A 344 26.02 13.92 -33.56
C TRP A 344 26.81 15.17 -33.14
N VAL A 345 26.80 15.53 -31.85
CA VAL A 345 27.56 16.65 -31.31
C VAL A 345 29.05 16.42 -31.49
N LEU A 346 29.54 15.20 -31.29
CA LEU A 346 30.91 14.83 -31.49
C LEU A 346 31.33 14.94 -32.98
N ASP A 347 30.50 14.43 -33.89
CA ASP A 347 30.78 14.51 -35.34
C ASP A 347 30.77 15.96 -35.82
N LYS A 348 29.82 16.76 -35.37
CA LYS A 348 29.78 18.20 -35.66
C LYS A 348 31.02 18.93 -35.14
N LYS A 349 31.50 18.53 -33.95
CA LYS A 349 32.74 19.09 -33.38
C LYS A 349 33.95 18.72 -34.21
N LYS A 350 34.05 17.46 -34.70
CA LYS A 350 35.11 17.00 -35.59
C LYS A 350 35.10 17.79 -36.90
N LEU A 351 33.94 17.97 -37.52
CA LEU A 351 33.78 18.74 -38.74
C LEU A 351 34.18 20.21 -38.54
N ASN A 352 33.71 20.86 -37.48
CA ASN A 352 34.03 22.24 -37.17
C ASN A 352 35.55 22.42 -36.94
N SER A 353 36.16 21.51 -36.13
CA SER A 353 37.61 21.55 -35.92
C SER A 353 38.38 21.38 -37.22
N PHE A 354 37.95 20.47 -38.11
CA PHE A 354 38.56 20.29 -39.41
C PHE A 354 38.43 21.54 -40.33
N LEU A 355 37.24 22.16 -40.30
CA LEU A 355 37.03 23.43 -41.07
C LEU A 355 37.85 24.58 -40.52
N GLU A 356 37.99 24.71 -39.21
CA GLU A 356 38.87 25.69 -38.57
C GLU A 356 40.31 25.46 -38.94
N ASP A 357 40.78 24.20 -38.87
CA ASP A 357 42.14 23.83 -39.28
C ASP A 357 42.38 24.09 -40.78
N LYS A 358 41.39 23.75 -41.63
CA LYS A 358 41.45 24.01 -43.07
C LYS A 358 41.55 25.54 -43.38
N ALA A 359 40.70 26.32 -42.68
CA ALA A 359 40.72 27.78 -42.81
C ALA A 359 42.02 28.38 -42.31
N ALA A 360 42.51 27.94 -41.15
CA ALA A 360 43.79 28.36 -40.61
C ALA A 360 44.94 28.01 -41.57
N ASN A 361 44.94 26.76 -42.05
CA ASN A 361 45.95 26.33 -43.03
C ASN A 361 45.89 27.15 -44.32
N ALA A 362 44.72 27.54 -44.83
CA ALA A 362 44.56 28.37 -46.00
C ALA A 362 45.13 29.80 -45.80
N VAL A 363 45.03 30.34 -44.60
CA VAL A 363 45.62 31.61 -44.20
C VAL A 363 47.15 31.46 -44.08
N PHE A 364 47.60 30.44 -43.35
CA PHE A 364 49.01 30.19 -43.11
C PHE A 364 49.80 29.86 -44.40
N LYS A 365 49.21 29.11 -45.35
CA LYS A 365 49.77 28.82 -46.66
C LYS A 365 50.03 30.10 -47.53
N ARG A 366 49.34 31.21 -47.24
CA ARG A 366 49.50 32.47 -47.90
C ARG A 366 50.57 33.37 -47.25
N LEU A 367 50.99 33.04 -46.06
CA LEU A 367 52.03 33.70 -45.33
C LEU A 367 53.38 33.16 -45.88
N ASN A 368 54.23 34.04 -46.40
CA ASN A 368 55.57 33.67 -46.75
C ASN A 368 56.53 34.02 -45.60
N PRO A 369 56.63 33.12 -44.60
CA PRO A 369 57.45 33.40 -43.45
C PRO A 369 58.95 33.48 -43.86
N THR A 370 59.57 34.48 -43.43
CA THR A 370 61.05 34.66 -43.65
C THR A 370 61.85 34.06 -42.49
N CYS A 371 61.23 33.78 -41.40
CA CYS A 371 61.80 33.14 -40.21
C CYS A 371 60.73 32.31 -39.44
N CYS A 372 61.19 31.40 -38.59
CA CYS A 372 60.33 30.65 -37.69
C CYS A 372 59.70 31.59 -36.63
N PRO A 373 58.39 31.62 -36.48
CA PRO A 373 57.73 32.51 -35.54
C PRO A 373 58.00 32.18 -34.06
N HIS A 374 58.59 31.03 -33.76
CA HIS A 374 58.88 30.60 -32.37
C HIS A 374 60.34 30.90 -31.97
N CYS A 375 61.35 30.67 -32.87
CA CYS A 375 62.77 30.81 -32.56
C CYS A 375 63.50 31.86 -33.43
N GLU A 376 62.77 32.56 -34.27
CA GLU A 376 63.27 33.62 -35.17
C GLU A 376 64.39 33.18 -36.14
N SER A 377 64.73 31.91 -36.22
CA SER A 377 65.67 31.35 -37.17
C SER A 377 65.21 31.62 -38.60
N LYS A 378 66.10 32.11 -39.49
CA LYS A 378 65.77 32.35 -40.90
C LYS A 378 65.51 31.06 -41.64
N ILE A 379 64.47 31.03 -42.44
CA ILE A 379 64.15 29.91 -43.31
C ILE A 379 65.11 29.92 -44.49
N THR A 380 65.76 28.77 -44.76
CA THR A 380 66.72 28.64 -45.85
C THR A 380 66.04 28.44 -47.21
N GLN A 381 66.75 28.74 -48.28
CA GLN A 381 66.24 28.58 -49.64
C GLN A 381 65.93 27.07 -49.93
N GLU A 382 66.78 26.19 -49.40
CA GLU A 382 66.58 24.74 -49.49
C GLU A 382 65.27 24.24 -48.80
N GLN A 383 64.89 24.84 -47.67
CA GLN A 383 63.66 24.55 -47.00
C GLN A 383 62.46 25.04 -47.81
N LEU A 384 62.54 26.19 -48.44
CA LEU A 384 61.47 26.68 -49.33
C LEU A 384 61.38 25.90 -50.65
N GLU A 385 62.47 25.35 -51.17
CA GLU A 385 62.48 24.47 -52.34
C GLU A 385 61.90 23.10 -52.00
N LYS A 386 62.19 22.56 -50.83
CA LYS A 386 61.53 21.33 -50.31
C LYS A 386 60.03 21.51 -50.12
N GLU A 387 59.59 22.65 -49.61
CA GLU A 387 58.19 22.97 -49.51
C GLU A 387 57.47 22.94 -50.84
N LYS A 388 58.07 23.45 -51.86
CA LYS A 388 57.55 23.48 -53.24
C LYS A 388 57.57 22.13 -53.94
N ASN A 389 58.61 21.32 -53.69
CA ASN A 389 58.88 20.12 -54.49
C ASN A 389 58.37 18.82 -53.74
N GLU A 390 58.41 18.82 -52.44
CA GLU A 390 58.12 17.66 -51.61
C GLU A 390 56.84 17.83 -50.75
N HIS A 391 56.16 18.99 -50.90
CA HIS A 391 54.97 19.35 -50.12
C HIS A 391 55.16 19.17 -48.58
N THR A 392 56.34 19.54 -48.09
CA THR A 392 56.73 19.56 -46.70
C THR A 392 56.81 20.99 -46.18
N CYS A 393 56.34 21.29 -45.00
CA CYS A 393 56.34 22.64 -44.41
C CYS A 393 57.79 23.12 -44.19
N ALA A 394 58.16 24.26 -44.69
CA ALA A 394 59.47 24.86 -44.55
C ALA A 394 59.89 25.14 -43.09
N ILE A 395 58.96 25.19 -42.16
CA ILE A 395 59.22 25.49 -40.75
C ILE A 395 59.35 24.20 -39.88
N CYS A 396 58.52 23.17 -40.10
CA CYS A 396 58.45 22.02 -39.20
C CYS A 396 58.72 20.68 -39.91
N ASP A 397 59.04 20.70 -41.20
CA ASP A 397 59.33 19.50 -41.99
C ASP A 397 58.19 18.43 -42.03
N LYS A 398 56.97 18.81 -41.64
CA LYS A 398 55.81 17.95 -41.75
C LYS A 398 55.20 18.01 -43.12
N ARG A 399 54.84 16.89 -43.69
CA ARG A 399 54.14 16.77 -44.98
C ARG A 399 52.81 17.54 -44.91
N MET A 400 52.59 18.43 -45.86
CA MET A 400 51.34 19.15 -45.99
C MET A 400 50.28 18.24 -46.63
N ILE A 401 49.09 18.25 -46.10
CA ILE A 401 47.96 17.51 -46.65
C ILE A 401 47.61 18.17 -48.02
N ASP A 402 47.50 17.35 -49.05
CA ASP A 402 47.07 17.80 -50.35
C ASP A 402 45.60 18.24 -50.34
N THR A 403 45.27 19.17 -51.24
CA THR A 403 43.93 19.74 -51.30
C THR A 403 42.91 18.69 -51.68
N GLU A 404 43.24 17.66 -52.46
CA GLU A 404 42.36 16.56 -52.84
C GLU A 404 42.05 15.64 -51.66
N ASP A 405 43.05 15.26 -50.86
CA ASP A 405 42.83 14.47 -49.65
C ASP A 405 41.99 15.23 -48.61
N SER A 406 42.20 16.55 -48.50
CA SER A 406 41.42 17.42 -47.61
C SER A 406 39.95 17.53 -48.01
N ASP A 407 39.65 17.49 -49.31
CA ASP A 407 38.27 17.57 -49.80
C ASP A 407 37.53 16.23 -49.64
N ILE A 408 38.26 15.11 -49.76
CA ILE A 408 37.71 13.75 -49.47
C ILE A 408 37.36 13.66 -47.98
N ILE A 409 38.28 14.01 -47.10
CA ILE A 409 38.04 13.98 -45.64
C ILE A 409 36.87 14.92 -45.24
N LEU A 410 36.79 16.09 -45.88
CA LEU A 410 35.67 17.02 -45.62
C LEU A 410 34.34 16.38 -46.03
N SER A 411 34.28 15.76 -47.20
CA SER A 411 33.09 15.09 -47.71
C SER A 411 32.66 13.96 -46.77
N GLU A 412 33.60 13.16 -46.27
CA GLU A 412 33.32 12.06 -45.30
C GLU A 412 32.80 12.60 -43.98
N LEU A 413 33.40 13.68 -43.46
CA LEU A 413 32.93 14.32 -42.21
C LEU A 413 31.54 14.94 -42.38
N GLU A 414 31.30 15.61 -43.54
CA GLU A 414 29.97 16.16 -43.83
C GLU A 414 28.91 15.08 -43.98
N GLU A 415 29.25 13.94 -44.56
CA GLU A 415 28.36 12.80 -44.68
C GLU A 415 28.08 12.16 -43.34
N SER A 416 29.11 12.00 -42.47
CA SER A 416 28.98 11.55 -41.10
C SER A 416 28.02 12.44 -40.28
N VAL A 417 28.22 13.78 -40.36
CA VAL A 417 27.33 14.72 -39.67
C VAL A 417 25.91 14.67 -40.22
N ARG A 418 25.73 14.49 -41.53
CA ARG A 418 24.40 14.35 -42.15
C ARG A 418 23.73 13.06 -41.69
N ALA A 419 24.47 11.97 -41.65
CA ALA A 419 23.94 10.67 -41.20
C ALA A 419 23.55 10.68 -39.74
N SER A 420 24.44 11.20 -38.86
CA SER A 420 24.15 11.31 -37.42
C SER A 420 23.03 12.32 -37.12
N ALA A 421 22.91 13.41 -37.90
CA ALA A 421 21.79 14.35 -37.80
C ALA A 421 20.45 13.71 -38.18
N ALA A 422 20.40 12.95 -39.28
CA ALA A 422 19.21 12.24 -39.71
C ALA A 422 18.78 11.22 -38.67
N MET A 423 19.74 10.52 -38.07
CA MET A 423 19.44 9.56 -36.98
C MET A 423 18.91 10.29 -35.73
N CYS A 424 19.49 11.45 -35.38
CA CYS A 424 18.96 12.30 -34.32
C CYS A 424 17.48 12.69 -34.53
N ASP A 425 17.14 13.08 -35.73
CA ASP A 425 15.77 13.49 -36.05
C ASP A 425 14.82 12.30 -36.06
N LEU A 426 15.25 11.13 -36.52
CA LEU A 426 14.48 9.90 -36.38
C LEU A 426 14.23 9.55 -34.92
N MET A 427 15.28 9.60 -34.09
CA MET A 427 15.13 9.30 -32.64
C MET A 427 14.27 10.33 -31.93
N LYS A 428 14.38 11.63 -32.24
CA LYS A 428 13.48 12.66 -31.71
C LYS A 428 12.00 12.39 -32.03
N ASN A 429 11.75 12.00 -33.28
CA ASN A 429 10.37 11.65 -33.68
C ASN A 429 9.85 10.39 -32.97
N SER A 430 10.72 9.40 -32.79
CA SER A 430 10.39 8.21 -32.02
C SER A 430 10.07 8.54 -30.55
N VAL A 431 10.94 9.29 -29.89
CA VAL A 431 10.70 9.78 -28.51
C VAL A 431 9.40 10.59 -28.42
N ARG A 432 9.14 11.47 -29.39
CA ARG A 432 7.90 12.25 -29.42
C ARG A 432 6.67 11.37 -29.53
N SER A 433 6.72 10.34 -30.38
CA SER A 433 5.65 9.37 -30.55
C SER A 433 5.40 8.56 -29.25
N LYS A 434 6.49 8.09 -28.59
CA LYS A 434 6.41 7.38 -27.31
C LYS A 434 5.86 8.29 -26.19
N LYS A 435 6.32 9.56 -26.14
CA LYS A 435 5.77 10.56 -25.20
C LYS A 435 4.28 10.77 -25.38
N LEU A 436 3.83 10.90 -26.62
CA LEU A 436 2.40 11.07 -26.89
C LEU A 436 1.61 9.84 -26.45
N ARG A 437 2.11 8.64 -26.75
CA ARG A 437 1.46 7.39 -26.33
C ARG A 437 1.36 7.29 -24.81
N HIS A 438 2.45 7.58 -24.10
CA HIS A 438 2.47 7.60 -22.63
C HIS A 438 1.49 8.64 -22.08
N ALA A 439 1.54 9.88 -22.60
CA ALA A 439 0.63 10.96 -22.16
C ALA A 439 -0.85 10.62 -22.38
N ASN A 440 -1.19 9.99 -23.51
CA ASN A 440 -2.57 9.56 -23.79
C ASN A 440 -3.04 8.46 -22.81
N LEU A 441 -2.16 7.52 -22.47
CA LEU A 441 -2.47 6.48 -21.49
C LEU A 441 -2.61 7.06 -20.09
N THR A 442 -1.72 7.98 -19.69
CA THR A 442 -1.80 8.70 -18.42
C THR A 442 -3.10 9.50 -18.32
N GLN A 443 -3.47 10.21 -19.40
CA GLN A 443 -4.75 10.94 -19.45
C GLN A 443 -5.93 9.98 -19.31
N SER A 444 -5.94 8.87 -20.06
CA SER A 444 -7.01 7.87 -19.98
C SER A 444 -7.14 7.26 -18.58
N ILE A 445 -6.01 7.01 -17.90
CA ILE A 445 -6.00 6.55 -16.50
C ILE A 445 -6.59 7.62 -15.58
N THR A 446 -6.23 8.89 -15.80
CA THR A 446 -6.74 10.01 -15.00
C THR A 446 -8.25 10.16 -15.18
N ASP A 447 -8.74 10.07 -16.43
CA ASP A 447 -10.17 10.17 -16.74
C ASP A 447 -10.96 8.99 -16.16
N LEU A 448 -10.43 7.77 -16.28
CA LEU A 448 -11.04 6.57 -15.68
C LEU A 448 -11.06 6.66 -14.16
N LYS A 449 -10.01 7.19 -13.57
CA LYS A 449 -9.92 7.39 -12.14
C LYS A 449 -10.89 8.46 -11.66
N ALA A 450 -11.01 9.58 -12.38
CA ALA A 450 -12.01 10.61 -12.09
C ALA A 450 -13.43 10.04 -12.16
N ALA A 451 -13.72 9.21 -13.18
CA ALA A 451 -15.00 8.53 -13.30
C ALA A 451 -15.25 7.51 -12.17
N MET A 452 -14.21 6.80 -11.74
CA MET A 452 -14.30 5.90 -10.58
C MET A 452 -14.48 6.65 -9.28
N ASP A 453 -13.78 7.79 -9.10
CA ASP A 453 -13.88 8.65 -7.93
C ASP A 453 -15.28 9.30 -7.83
N GLU A 454 -15.83 9.76 -8.95
CA GLU A 454 -17.22 10.28 -9.02
C GLU A 454 -18.23 9.18 -8.69
N TYR A 455 -17.99 7.99 -9.19
CA TYR A 455 -18.80 6.82 -8.90
C TYR A 455 -18.68 6.41 -7.41
N GLU A 456 -17.46 6.46 -6.84
CA GLU A 456 -17.23 6.22 -5.42
C GLU A 456 -17.86 7.30 -4.52
N GLU A 457 -17.84 8.58 -4.92
CA GLU A 457 -18.44 9.68 -4.16
C GLU A 457 -19.97 9.53 -4.12
N ASN A 458 -20.58 9.19 -5.25
CA ASN A 458 -21.99 8.85 -5.32
C ASN A 458 -22.31 7.56 -4.55
N LEU A 459 -21.39 6.59 -4.56
CA LEU A 459 -21.49 5.33 -3.86
C LEU A 459 -21.33 5.50 -2.35
N GLN A 460 -20.50 6.43 -1.90
CA GLN A 460 -20.33 6.71 -0.47
C GLN A 460 -21.61 7.25 0.16
N THR A 461 -22.29 8.20 -0.49
CA THR A 461 -23.57 8.74 -0.01
C THR A 461 -24.67 7.68 -0.02
N VAL A 462 -24.73 6.89 -1.09
CA VAL A 462 -25.70 5.78 -1.18
C VAL A 462 -25.33 4.63 -0.23
N ARG A 463 -24.04 4.32 -0.07
CA ARG A 463 -23.57 3.30 0.89
C ARG A 463 -23.78 3.72 2.34
N ALA A 464 -23.54 4.97 2.69
CA ALA A 464 -23.84 5.47 4.02
C ALA A 464 -25.32 5.32 4.33
N ALA A 465 -26.18 5.80 3.44
CA ALA A 465 -27.63 5.65 3.56
C ALA A 465 -28.08 4.17 3.52
N GLN A 466 -27.43 3.35 2.67
CA GLN A 466 -27.70 1.92 2.58
C GLN A 466 -27.17 1.17 3.83
N THR A 467 -26.03 1.57 4.38
CA THR A 467 -25.47 0.97 5.59
C THR A 467 -26.34 1.26 6.80
N GLU A 468 -26.83 2.49 6.92
CA GLU A 468 -27.79 2.82 7.97
C GLU A 468 -29.13 2.08 7.78
N LEU A 469 -29.63 2.03 6.54
CA LEU A 469 -30.86 1.28 6.22
C LEU A 469 -30.68 -0.22 6.46
N ASP A 470 -29.55 -0.78 6.06
CA ASP A 470 -29.23 -2.19 6.25
C ASP A 470 -28.96 -2.52 7.72
N GLY A 471 -28.35 -1.59 8.47
CA GLY A 471 -28.22 -1.67 9.92
C GLY A 471 -29.56 -1.74 10.60
N LEU A 472 -30.47 -0.82 10.25
CA LEU A 472 -31.84 -0.82 10.80
C LEU A 472 -32.64 -2.06 10.38
N LYS A 473 -32.55 -2.47 9.11
CA LYS A 473 -33.17 -3.73 8.65
C LYS A 473 -32.62 -4.96 9.37
N HIS A 474 -31.30 -4.93 9.61
CA HIS A 474 -30.64 -6.00 10.33
C HIS A 474 -31.09 -6.05 11.80
N GLU A 475 -31.15 -4.89 12.47
CA GLU A 475 -31.69 -4.83 13.85
C GLU A 475 -33.14 -5.31 13.90
N VAL A 476 -33.99 -4.86 12.97
CA VAL A 476 -35.38 -5.34 12.88
C VAL A 476 -35.42 -6.84 12.63
N THR A 477 -34.66 -7.35 11.66
CA THR A 477 -34.65 -8.79 11.35
C THR A 477 -34.09 -9.62 12.50
N ARG A 478 -33.05 -9.11 13.17
CA ARG A 478 -32.48 -9.75 14.36
C ARG A 478 -33.48 -9.82 15.49
N LEU A 479 -34.18 -8.71 15.75
CA LEU A 479 -35.20 -8.66 16.80
C LEU A 479 -36.40 -9.52 16.45
N GLU A 480 -36.83 -9.61 15.17
CA GLU A 480 -37.87 -10.50 14.69
C GLU A 480 -37.51 -11.98 14.88
N ILE A 481 -36.29 -12.34 14.56
CA ILE A 481 -35.80 -13.71 14.72
C ILE A 481 -35.66 -14.05 16.20
N LEU A 482 -35.11 -13.11 17.01
CA LEU A 482 -35.05 -13.27 18.45
C LEU A 482 -36.47 -13.43 19.07
N GLU A 483 -37.43 -12.61 18.63
CA GLU A 483 -38.82 -12.72 19.07
C GLU A 483 -39.40 -14.11 18.73
N GLU A 484 -39.14 -14.59 17.50
CA GLU A 484 -39.63 -15.91 17.05
C GLU A 484 -38.92 -17.06 17.75
N GLU A 485 -37.60 -16.93 18.01
CA GLU A 485 -36.84 -17.91 18.81
C GLU A 485 -37.30 -17.96 20.24
N TYR A 486 -37.60 -16.83 20.89
CA TYR A 486 -38.15 -16.80 22.24
C TYR A 486 -39.60 -17.31 22.30
N LYS A 487 -40.40 -17.10 21.24
CA LYS A 487 -41.73 -17.64 21.10
C LYS A 487 -41.72 -19.16 20.85
N THR A 488 -40.84 -19.64 19.96
CA THR A 488 -40.70 -21.06 19.65
C THR A 488 -40.08 -21.85 20.79
N ALA A 489 -39.08 -21.30 21.47
CA ALA A 489 -38.52 -21.88 22.69
C ALA A 489 -39.61 -22.05 23.78
N ARG A 490 -40.51 -21.06 23.91
CA ARG A 490 -41.66 -21.13 24.79
C ARG A 490 -42.66 -22.21 24.34
N THR A 491 -42.87 -22.36 23.03
CA THR A 491 -43.79 -23.37 22.47
C THR A 491 -43.22 -24.80 22.62
N VAL A 492 -41.91 -24.96 22.38
CA VAL A 492 -41.19 -26.23 22.56
C VAL A 492 -41.15 -26.63 24.05
N GLU A 493 -40.98 -25.66 24.93
CA GLU A 493 -41.00 -25.89 26.39
C GLU A 493 -42.41 -26.21 26.91
N SER A 494 -43.45 -25.54 26.39
CA SER A 494 -44.85 -25.86 26.66
C SER A 494 -45.27 -27.19 26.02
N ILE A 495 -44.71 -27.57 24.87
CA ILE A 495 -44.91 -28.86 24.21
C ILE A 495 -44.14 -29.97 24.96
N LYS A 496 -42.88 -29.72 25.40
CA LYS A 496 -42.16 -30.69 26.25
C LYS A 496 -42.86 -30.95 27.56
N THR A 497 -43.51 -29.94 28.17
CA THR A 497 -44.33 -30.11 29.37
C THR A 497 -45.67 -30.79 29.09
N ALA A 498 -46.25 -30.63 27.87
CA ALA A 498 -47.50 -31.27 27.46
C ALA A 498 -47.30 -32.66 26.84
N VAL A 499 -46.13 -32.94 26.23
CA VAL A 499 -45.79 -34.21 25.56
C VAL A 499 -45.37 -35.30 26.54
N ILE A 500 -45.11 -34.96 27.82
CA ILE A 500 -45.02 -35.97 28.88
C ILE A 500 -46.39 -36.61 29.16
N GLU A 501 -47.47 -35.98 28.67
CA GLU A 501 -48.84 -36.51 28.87
C GLU A 501 -49.53 -37.16 27.64
N ASP A 502 -48.95 -36.98 26.37
CA ASP A 502 -49.62 -37.59 25.21
C ASP A 502 -48.65 -37.92 24.05
N GLU A 503 -48.11 -39.13 24.06
CA GLU A 503 -47.44 -39.72 22.89
C GLU A 503 -48.47 -40.04 21.80
N LYS A 504 -48.58 -39.21 20.78
CA LYS A 504 -49.01 -39.64 19.42
C LYS A 504 -48.54 -38.66 18.34
N GLU A 505 -47.85 -39.24 17.38
CA GLU A 505 -47.28 -38.77 16.11
C GLU A 505 -47.83 -37.48 15.47
N LYS A 506 -46.97 -36.46 15.23
CA LYS A 506 -47.13 -35.49 14.16
C LYS A 506 -45.76 -35.18 13.52
N PRO A 507 -45.70 -34.81 12.21
CA PRO A 507 -44.46 -34.75 11.44
C PRO A 507 -43.51 -33.65 11.96
N VAL A 508 -42.28 -34.06 12.16
CA VAL A 508 -41.13 -33.20 12.56
C VAL A 508 -40.94 -32.14 11.49
N ALA A 509 -41.18 -30.87 11.81
CA ALA A 509 -40.63 -29.76 11.00
C ALA A 509 -39.11 -29.98 10.91
N GLU A 510 -38.59 -30.02 9.72
CA GLU A 510 -37.17 -30.23 9.46
C GLU A 510 -36.36 -29.17 10.24
N VAL A 511 -35.70 -29.62 11.30
CA VAL A 511 -34.83 -28.74 12.10
C VAL A 511 -33.70 -28.31 11.16
N ILE A 512 -33.64 -27.02 10.83
CA ILE A 512 -32.61 -26.45 9.96
C ILE A 512 -31.28 -26.54 10.71
N ASP A 513 -30.38 -27.36 10.21
CA ASP A 513 -29.00 -27.43 10.71
C ASP A 513 -28.22 -26.22 10.22
N GLU A 514 -28.26 -25.12 10.97
CA GLU A 514 -27.52 -23.88 10.69
C GLU A 514 -26.00 -24.11 10.59
N ASN A 515 -25.47 -25.05 11.38
CA ASN A 515 -24.05 -25.39 11.34
C ASN A 515 -23.66 -25.99 9.97
N LYS A 516 -24.49 -26.85 9.38
CA LYS A 516 -24.28 -27.41 8.06
C LYS A 516 -24.25 -26.33 6.99
N ILE A 517 -25.15 -25.34 7.06
CA ILE A 517 -25.14 -24.18 6.16
C ILE A 517 -23.84 -23.37 6.34
N LEU A 518 -23.47 -23.08 7.58
CA LEU A 518 -22.27 -22.31 7.92
C LEU A 518 -21.00 -22.99 7.42
N GLN A 519 -20.80 -24.28 7.73
CA GLN A 519 -19.61 -25.02 7.29
C GLN A 519 -19.52 -25.10 5.75
N THR A 520 -20.66 -25.26 5.10
CA THR A 520 -20.74 -25.26 3.63
C THR A 520 -20.38 -23.89 3.06
N ALA A 521 -20.93 -22.83 3.64
CA ALA A 521 -20.61 -21.45 3.25
C ALA A 521 -19.11 -21.14 3.41
N ILE A 522 -18.50 -21.54 4.52
CA ILE A 522 -17.06 -21.38 4.76
C ILE A 522 -16.24 -22.07 3.66
N LYS A 523 -16.54 -23.35 3.37
CA LYS A 523 -15.81 -24.14 2.37
C LYS A 523 -15.93 -23.54 0.97
N ILE A 524 -17.15 -23.16 0.57
CA ILE A 524 -17.41 -22.57 -0.76
C ILE A 524 -16.74 -21.21 -0.88
N THR A 525 -16.81 -20.38 0.17
CA THR A 525 -16.19 -19.06 0.16
C THR A 525 -14.68 -19.17 0.07
N HIS A 526 -14.06 -20.07 0.82
CA HIS A 526 -12.62 -20.32 0.74
C HIS A 526 -12.19 -20.77 -0.67
N ALA A 527 -12.93 -21.68 -1.29
CA ALA A 527 -12.63 -22.15 -2.63
C ALA A 527 -12.70 -21.04 -3.70
N ARG A 528 -13.43 -19.91 -3.45
CA ARG A 528 -13.55 -18.80 -4.38
C ARG A 528 -12.28 -17.98 -4.57
N PHE A 529 -11.38 -17.99 -3.59
CA PHE A 529 -10.15 -17.19 -3.64
C PHE A 529 -8.86 -18.01 -3.49
N LYS A 530 -8.96 -19.28 -3.15
CA LYS A 530 -7.78 -20.11 -2.85
C LYS A 530 -6.78 -20.16 -3.99
N ASP A 531 -7.21 -20.40 -5.22
CA ASP A 531 -6.32 -20.51 -6.38
C ASP A 531 -5.57 -19.19 -6.62
N LEU A 532 -6.28 -18.05 -6.51
CA LEU A 532 -5.67 -16.72 -6.61
C LEU A 532 -4.70 -16.46 -5.46
N GLN A 533 -5.04 -16.89 -4.24
CA GLN A 533 -4.15 -16.78 -3.08
C GLN A 533 -2.85 -17.54 -3.30
N ASP A 534 -2.94 -18.79 -3.79
CA ASP A 534 -1.78 -19.64 -4.02
C ASP A 534 -0.88 -19.04 -5.13
N GLU A 535 -1.48 -18.51 -6.21
CA GLU A 535 -0.75 -17.81 -7.29
C GLU A 535 -0.04 -16.54 -6.77
N LEU A 536 -0.73 -15.68 -6.05
CA LEU A 536 -0.14 -14.46 -5.49
C LEU A 536 0.95 -14.76 -4.47
N LEU A 537 0.78 -15.79 -3.64
CA LEU A 537 1.81 -16.21 -2.69
C LEU A 537 3.05 -16.75 -3.39
N GLN A 538 2.91 -17.42 -4.52
CA GLN A 538 4.05 -17.84 -5.33
C GLN A 538 4.84 -16.63 -5.84
N ASP A 539 4.17 -15.63 -6.43
CA ASP A 539 4.83 -14.40 -6.90
C ASP A 539 5.52 -13.66 -5.75
N VAL A 540 4.84 -13.56 -4.61
CA VAL A 540 5.42 -12.94 -3.40
C VAL A 540 6.67 -13.68 -2.94
N ASN A 541 6.66 -15.01 -2.94
CA ASN A 541 7.80 -15.82 -2.50
C ASN A 541 9.01 -15.68 -3.44
N GLU A 542 8.79 -15.60 -4.75
CA GLU A 542 9.86 -15.31 -5.71
C GLU A 542 10.48 -13.93 -5.46
N ARG A 543 9.65 -12.91 -5.16
CA ARG A 543 10.10 -11.56 -4.82
C ARG A 543 10.85 -11.52 -3.49
N ILE A 544 10.34 -12.20 -2.46
CA ILE A 544 11.02 -12.26 -1.14
C ILE A 544 12.44 -12.78 -1.32
N LEU A 545 12.62 -13.90 -2.04
CA LEU A 545 13.94 -14.50 -2.25
C LEU A 545 14.87 -13.56 -3.03
N GLY A 546 14.35 -12.85 -4.05
CA GLY A 546 15.10 -11.84 -4.78
C GLY A 546 15.57 -10.70 -3.87
N TYR A 547 14.67 -10.19 -3.03
CA TYR A 547 14.95 -9.07 -2.13
C TYR A 547 15.86 -9.46 -0.96
N CYS A 548 15.81 -10.71 -0.50
CA CYS A 548 16.77 -11.23 0.48
C CYS A 548 18.22 -10.97 0.06
N LYS A 549 18.54 -11.21 -1.21
CA LYS A 549 19.88 -10.96 -1.75
C LYS A 549 20.27 -9.48 -1.73
N ILE A 550 19.29 -8.60 -1.99
CA ILE A 550 19.51 -7.14 -2.03
C ILE A 550 19.83 -6.58 -0.63
N VAL A 551 19.20 -7.11 0.42
CA VAL A 551 19.41 -6.62 1.81
C VAL A 551 20.44 -7.43 2.59
N GLY A 552 21.31 -8.17 1.92
CA GLY A 552 22.42 -8.89 2.56
C GLY A 552 22.03 -10.20 3.27
N LEU A 553 20.90 -10.83 2.88
CA LEU A 553 20.48 -12.15 3.37
C LEU A 553 20.78 -13.23 2.31
N SER A 554 22.02 -13.26 1.80
CA SER A 554 22.45 -14.18 0.73
C SER A 554 22.54 -15.64 1.16
N GLN A 555 22.62 -15.91 2.46
CA GLN A 555 22.64 -17.26 3.05
C GLN A 555 21.28 -17.99 2.94
N TYR A 556 20.22 -17.32 2.54
CA TYR A 556 18.91 -17.92 2.39
C TYR A 556 18.74 -18.52 0.99
N GLN A 557 18.55 -19.84 0.94
CA GLN A 557 18.35 -20.60 -0.30
C GLN A 557 16.88 -20.63 -0.71
N SER A 558 15.98 -20.66 0.27
CA SER A 558 14.56 -20.48 0.06
C SER A 558 13.90 -19.73 1.22
N VAL A 559 12.93 -18.89 0.89
CA VAL A 559 12.04 -18.23 1.87
C VAL A 559 10.65 -18.29 1.30
N ALA A 560 9.73 -18.96 1.99
CA ALA A 560 8.36 -19.13 1.54
C ALA A 560 7.36 -18.68 2.60
N LEU A 561 6.61 -17.64 2.27
CA LEU A 561 5.46 -17.20 3.03
C LEU A 561 4.28 -18.13 2.74
N THR A 562 3.66 -18.65 3.77
CA THR A 562 2.47 -19.51 3.66
C THR A 562 1.19 -18.70 3.79
N SER A 563 0.03 -19.30 3.47
CA SER A 563 -1.30 -18.70 3.64
C SER A 563 -1.60 -18.35 5.11
N ASN A 564 -1.08 -19.10 6.06
CA ASN A 564 -0.89 -18.66 7.44
C ASN A 564 0.47 -17.98 7.49
N PRO A 565 0.60 -16.71 7.91
CA PRO A 565 1.81 -15.91 7.73
C PRO A 565 2.99 -16.42 8.54
N HIS A 566 3.42 -17.62 8.21
CA HIS A 566 4.64 -18.25 8.67
C HIS A 566 5.65 -18.26 7.52
N LEU A 567 6.89 -17.89 7.80
CA LEU A 567 8.00 -18.03 6.87
C LEU A 567 8.67 -19.39 7.11
N LYS A 568 8.67 -20.22 6.06
CA LYS A 568 9.53 -21.38 5.96
C LYS A 568 10.82 -20.92 5.30
N ILE A 569 11.91 -21.12 5.96
CA ILE A 569 13.22 -20.60 5.56
C ILE A 569 14.19 -21.79 5.45
N ASP A 570 14.96 -21.81 4.38
CA ASP A 570 16.15 -22.66 4.27
C ASP A 570 17.39 -21.75 4.35
N LYS A 571 18.17 -21.92 5.41
CA LYS A 571 19.39 -21.15 5.66
C LYS A 571 20.57 -22.09 5.66
N ASP A 572 21.50 -21.91 4.71
CA ASP A 572 22.70 -22.73 4.56
C ASP A 572 22.39 -24.25 4.48
N GLY A 573 21.28 -24.62 3.81
CA GLY A 573 20.83 -26.00 3.67
C GLY A 573 20.12 -26.55 4.91
N SER A 574 19.82 -25.74 5.89
CA SER A 574 19.10 -26.13 7.11
C SER A 574 17.75 -25.44 7.24
N PRO A 575 16.65 -26.20 7.40
CA PRO A 575 15.32 -25.61 7.57
C PRO A 575 15.20 -24.88 8.91
N THR A 576 14.69 -23.67 8.87
CA THR A 576 14.44 -22.84 10.04
C THR A 576 13.14 -22.06 9.91
N SER A 577 12.78 -21.26 10.91
CA SER A 577 11.58 -20.44 10.93
C SER A 577 11.90 -19.00 11.30
N TYR A 578 10.96 -18.10 11.02
CA TYR A 578 11.07 -16.67 11.34
C TYR A 578 11.43 -16.39 12.81
N SER A 579 10.89 -17.16 13.76
CA SER A 579 11.15 -16.99 15.20
C SER A 579 12.57 -17.41 15.63
N ASN A 580 13.25 -18.23 14.82
CA ASN A 580 14.54 -18.82 15.13
C ASN A 580 15.75 -18.12 14.51
N VAL A 581 15.51 -17.09 13.70
CA VAL A 581 16.58 -16.26 13.14
C VAL A 581 16.85 -15.06 14.05
N SER A 582 18.00 -14.42 13.89
CA SER A 582 18.40 -13.26 14.71
C SER A 582 17.42 -12.09 14.57
N LYS A 583 17.39 -11.19 15.55
CA LYS A 583 16.51 -10.01 15.53
C LYS A 583 16.75 -9.12 14.31
N GLY A 584 18.00 -8.93 13.92
CA GLY A 584 18.35 -8.20 12.70
C GLY A 584 17.86 -8.86 11.42
N GLU A 585 17.88 -10.20 11.35
CA GLU A 585 17.30 -10.96 10.25
C GLU A 585 15.76 -10.89 10.26
N GLN A 586 15.14 -10.98 11.45
CA GLN A 586 13.67 -10.82 11.60
C GLN A 586 13.21 -9.48 11.07
N LEU A 587 13.90 -8.39 11.42
CA LEU A 587 13.61 -7.06 10.90
C LEU A 587 13.68 -7.02 9.38
N ARG A 588 14.80 -7.45 8.81
CA ARG A 588 15.00 -7.46 7.35
C ARG A 588 13.94 -8.30 6.65
N LEU A 589 13.63 -9.49 7.15
CA LEU A 589 12.57 -10.35 6.61
C LEU A 589 11.20 -9.69 6.69
N LYS A 590 10.84 -9.07 7.82
CA LYS A 590 9.55 -8.38 8.00
C LYS A 590 9.40 -7.24 6.97
N VAL A 591 10.44 -6.45 6.79
CA VAL A 591 10.48 -5.35 5.81
C VAL A 591 10.35 -5.89 4.39
N ILE A 592 11.16 -6.90 4.01
CA ILE A 592 11.17 -7.47 2.66
C ILE A 592 9.82 -8.11 2.32
N VAL A 593 9.25 -8.89 3.23
CA VAL A 593 7.95 -9.53 3.01
C VAL A 593 6.88 -8.48 2.72
N THR A 594 6.89 -7.38 3.47
CA THR A 594 5.94 -6.29 3.26
C THR A 594 6.16 -5.62 1.90
N ILE A 595 7.41 -5.32 1.53
CA ILE A 595 7.72 -4.70 0.23
C ILE A 595 7.44 -5.67 -0.93
N ALA A 596 7.66 -6.97 -0.77
CA ALA A 596 7.31 -7.96 -1.77
C ALA A 596 5.79 -8.01 -2.02
N LEU A 597 4.98 -7.92 -0.97
CA LEU A 597 3.52 -7.79 -1.09
C LEU A 597 3.12 -6.53 -1.86
N ILE A 598 3.74 -5.39 -1.56
CA ILE A 598 3.50 -4.12 -2.26
C ILE A 598 3.88 -4.26 -3.74
N SER A 599 5.04 -4.84 -4.02
CA SER A 599 5.54 -5.02 -5.39
C SER A 599 4.63 -5.91 -6.24
N VAL A 600 4.21 -7.05 -5.70
CA VAL A 600 3.29 -7.96 -6.40
C VAL A 600 1.92 -7.31 -6.59
N ALA A 601 1.45 -6.58 -5.58
CA ALA A 601 0.21 -5.82 -5.66
C ALA A 601 0.23 -4.78 -6.80
N GLU A 602 1.34 -4.05 -6.94
CA GLU A 602 1.54 -3.08 -8.03
C GLU A 602 1.58 -3.75 -9.40
N GLU A 603 2.33 -4.84 -9.52
CA GLU A 603 2.49 -5.55 -10.79
C GLU A 603 1.18 -6.19 -11.27
N ARG A 604 0.41 -6.74 -10.34
CA ARG A 604 -0.85 -7.42 -10.64
C ARG A 604 -2.06 -6.48 -10.70
N GLY A 605 -1.90 -5.22 -10.28
CA GLY A 605 -3.02 -4.28 -10.11
C GLY A 605 -4.02 -4.72 -9.05
N LEU A 606 -3.58 -5.53 -8.09
CA LEU A 606 -4.38 -6.08 -6.99
C LEU A 606 -3.74 -5.72 -5.67
N GLY A 607 -4.52 -5.79 -4.59
CA GLY A 607 -3.98 -5.56 -3.25
C GLY A 607 -4.51 -4.28 -2.61
N ARG A 608 -4.35 -4.19 -1.29
CA ARG A 608 -4.86 -3.06 -0.49
C ARG A 608 -3.81 -2.52 0.48
N HIS A 609 -2.54 -2.90 0.30
CA HIS A 609 -1.46 -2.32 1.11
C HIS A 609 -1.17 -0.89 0.62
N PRO A 610 -1.15 0.12 1.50
CA PRO A 610 -1.07 1.53 1.09
C PRO A 610 0.31 1.97 0.56
N GLY A 611 1.31 1.11 0.51
CA GLY A 611 2.65 1.49 0.01
C GLY A 611 3.44 2.41 0.93
N PHE A 612 3.14 2.36 2.24
CA PHE A 612 3.75 3.19 3.27
C PHE A 612 4.28 2.33 4.41
N LEU A 613 5.46 2.62 4.93
CA LEU A 613 6.09 1.93 6.05
C LEU A 613 6.79 2.90 7.00
N VAL A 614 6.69 2.63 8.28
CA VAL A 614 7.49 3.29 9.33
C VAL A 614 8.33 2.23 10.03
N ILE A 615 9.63 2.46 10.14
CA ILE A 615 10.59 1.56 10.78
C ILE A 615 11.19 2.28 11.99
N ASP A 616 10.90 1.76 13.18
CA ASP A 616 11.46 2.32 14.42
C ASP A 616 12.75 1.59 14.78
N SER A 617 13.78 2.38 14.96
CA SER A 617 15.07 1.97 15.55
C SER A 617 15.71 0.71 14.92
N PRO A 618 15.87 0.65 13.58
CA PRO A 618 16.44 -0.52 12.92
C PRO A 618 17.87 -0.83 13.39
N ALA A 619 18.57 0.15 13.93
CA ALA A 619 19.93 0.00 14.47
C ALA A 619 19.98 -0.46 15.95
N ALA A 620 18.84 -0.56 16.63
CA ALA A 620 18.81 -0.86 18.09
C ALA A 620 18.94 -2.37 18.41
N GLN A 621 18.78 -3.26 17.44
CA GLN A 621 18.64 -4.70 17.64
C GLN A 621 19.85 -5.49 17.14
N GLU A 622 21.04 -5.21 17.69
CA GLU A 622 22.27 -5.95 17.39
C GLU A 622 22.58 -6.07 15.87
N VAL A 623 22.11 -5.09 15.10
CA VAL A 623 22.38 -5.03 13.65
C VAL A 623 23.79 -4.46 13.50
N ASN A 624 24.70 -5.24 12.95
CA ASN A 624 26.04 -4.73 12.70
C ASN A 624 25.98 -3.61 11.62
N PRO A 625 26.97 -2.71 11.55
CA PRO A 625 26.99 -1.60 10.59
C PRO A 625 26.86 -2.05 9.12
N GLU A 626 27.39 -3.19 8.76
CA GLU A 626 27.32 -3.77 7.41
C GLU A 626 25.89 -4.22 7.07
N ASP A 627 25.23 -4.90 8.00
CA ASP A 627 23.83 -5.30 7.84
C ASP A 627 22.88 -4.12 7.73
N LEU A 628 23.10 -3.07 8.53
CA LEU A 628 22.36 -1.83 8.42
C LEU A 628 22.59 -1.16 7.05
N ASN A 629 23.84 -1.12 6.60
CA ASN A 629 24.20 -0.57 5.29
C ASN A 629 23.49 -1.34 4.15
N ASN A 630 23.52 -2.68 4.20
CA ASN A 630 22.85 -3.51 3.23
C ASN A 630 21.33 -3.31 3.24
N LEU A 631 20.72 -3.16 4.44
CA LEU A 631 19.30 -2.87 4.57
C LEU A 631 18.97 -1.51 3.92
N ILE A 632 19.67 -0.44 4.27
CA ILE A 632 19.36 0.91 3.78
C ILE A 632 19.59 1.02 2.26
N ASN A 633 20.71 0.51 1.76
CA ASN A 633 20.97 0.43 0.31
C ASN A 633 19.87 -0.35 -0.41
N GLY A 634 19.45 -1.48 0.19
CA GLY A 634 18.36 -2.28 -0.34
C GLY A 634 17.05 -1.50 -0.40
N LEU A 635 16.70 -0.76 0.65
CA LEU A 635 15.49 0.07 0.69
C LEU A 635 15.50 1.18 -0.36
N GLU A 636 16.62 1.88 -0.54
CA GLU A 636 16.78 2.87 -1.60
C GLU A 636 16.62 2.24 -2.99
N GLY A 637 17.26 1.07 -3.21
CA GLY A 637 17.12 0.33 -4.45
C GLY A 637 15.66 -0.07 -4.72
N LEU A 638 14.95 -0.53 -3.69
CA LEU A 638 13.54 -0.90 -3.80
C LEU A 638 12.61 0.30 -4.03
N CYS A 639 12.91 1.47 -3.45
CA CYS A 639 12.16 2.70 -3.74
C CYS A 639 12.35 3.19 -5.19
N LYS A 640 13.47 2.87 -5.84
CA LYS A 640 13.64 3.14 -7.28
C LYS A 640 12.77 2.23 -8.16
N VAL A 641 12.59 0.98 -7.74
CA VAL A 641 11.72 0.00 -8.44
C VAL A 641 10.24 0.27 -8.15
N LEU A 642 9.93 0.80 -6.97
CA LEU A 642 8.59 1.13 -6.50
C LEU A 642 8.49 2.64 -6.21
N PRO A 643 8.32 3.49 -7.24
CA PRO A 643 8.43 4.95 -7.08
C PRO A 643 7.37 5.57 -6.16
N SER A 644 6.29 4.86 -5.88
CA SER A 644 5.22 5.30 -4.97
C SER A 644 5.46 4.92 -3.51
N LEU A 645 6.46 4.07 -3.22
CA LEU A 645 6.77 3.60 -1.87
C LEU A 645 7.36 4.71 -1.01
N GLN A 646 6.82 4.90 0.18
CA GLN A 646 7.37 5.81 1.19
C GLN A 646 7.77 5.04 2.44
N ILE A 647 9.00 5.24 2.90
CA ILE A 647 9.56 4.62 4.11
C ILE A 647 10.07 5.72 5.03
N ILE A 648 9.57 5.77 6.25
CA ILE A 648 10.07 6.65 7.30
C ILE A 648 10.86 5.82 8.31
N ILE A 649 12.12 6.18 8.54
CA ILE A 649 13.02 5.51 9.47
C ILE A 649 13.31 6.43 10.65
N ALA A 650 12.95 6.01 11.86
CA ALA A 650 13.38 6.72 13.06
C ALA A 650 14.52 5.94 13.73
N SER A 651 15.68 6.56 13.91
CA SER A 651 16.85 5.87 14.48
C SER A 651 17.84 6.82 15.13
N VAL A 652 18.77 6.26 15.90
CA VAL A 652 20.00 6.97 16.24
C VAL A 652 20.80 7.16 14.95
N ALA A 653 21.32 8.36 14.75
CA ALA A 653 22.13 8.68 13.59
C ALA A 653 23.40 7.81 13.57
N SER A 654 23.65 7.18 12.45
CA SER A 654 24.88 6.43 12.18
C SER A 654 25.54 6.98 10.92
N PRO A 655 26.84 6.80 10.74
CA PRO A 655 27.51 7.20 9.48
C PRO A 655 26.81 6.65 8.25
N THR A 656 26.32 5.42 8.31
CA THR A 656 25.55 4.77 7.25
C THR A 656 24.27 5.53 6.93
N LEU A 657 23.41 5.78 7.93
CA LEU A 657 22.15 6.51 7.72
C LEU A 657 22.38 7.92 7.19
N LEU A 658 23.43 8.60 7.69
CA LEU A 658 23.77 9.96 7.25
C LEU A 658 24.34 10.00 5.83
N ALA A 659 24.96 8.92 5.36
CA ALA A 659 25.49 8.81 4.00
C ALA A 659 24.41 8.53 2.95
N HIS A 660 23.36 7.80 3.34
CA HIS A 660 22.31 7.34 2.41
C HIS A 660 21.07 8.23 2.39
N ILE A 661 20.68 8.80 3.53
CA ILE A 661 19.51 9.69 3.60
C ILE A 661 19.98 11.14 3.47
N ASP A 662 19.67 11.79 2.35
CA ASP A 662 20.06 13.17 2.08
C ASP A 662 19.56 14.13 3.18
N ASP A 663 20.28 15.26 3.36
CA ASP A 663 19.91 16.30 4.35
C ASP A 663 18.48 16.82 4.15
N LYS A 664 17.98 16.85 2.92
CA LYS A 664 16.60 17.25 2.59
C LYS A 664 15.55 16.19 2.94
N GLN A 665 15.99 14.95 3.09
CA GLN A 665 15.11 13.81 3.40
C GLN A 665 15.19 13.40 4.86
N ARG A 666 15.85 14.18 5.70
CA ARG A 666 15.98 13.83 7.13
C ARG A 666 15.77 15.03 8.04
N LEU A 667 15.12 14.75 9.15
CA LEU A 667 15.11 15.61 10.33
C LEU A 667 16.16 15.08 11.29
N HIS A 668 17.18 15.85 11.61
CA HIS A 668 18.32 15.39 12.41
C HIS A 668 18.60 16.32 13.61
N ALA A 669 18.34 15.80 14.81
CA ALA A 669 18.76 16.46 16.06
C ALA A 669 20.22 16.14 16.35
N LYS A 670 21.10 17.16 16.18
CA LYS A 670 22.55 17.04 16.33
C LYS A 670 22.99 17.22 17.76
N GLY A 671 24.00 16.47 18.18
CA GLY A 671 24.64 16.59 19.50
C GLY A 671 23.66 16.39 20.66
N ASN A 672 23.35 17.47 21.36
CA ASN A 672 22.40 17.47 22.48
C ASN A 672 21.03 18.05 22.14
N ASP A 673 20.81 18.48 20.92
CA ASP A 673 19.54 19.06 20.50
C ASP A 673 18.40 18.03 20.58
N PHE A 674 17.19 18.54 20.76
CA PHE A 674 15.97 17.74 20.71
C PHE A 674 15.30 17.93 19.34
N LEU A 675 14.52 16.94 18.92
CA LEU A 675 13.70 17.02 17.70
C LEU A 675 12.55 18.02 17.84
N TRP A 676 12.17 18.31 19.08
CA TRP A 676 11.08 19.20 19.45
C TRP A 676 11.16 19.65 20.89
#